data_b8f1c951a58139581414626bbe749cd6
#
_entry.id   b8f1c951a58139581414626bbe749cd6
#
_cell.length_a   1.000
_cell.length_b   1.000
_cell.length_c   1.000
_cell.angle_alpha   90.00
_cell.angle_beta   90.00
_cell.angle_gamma   90.00
#
_symmetry.space_group_name_H-M   'P 1'
#
loop_
_entity.id
_entity.type
_entity.pdbx_description
1 polymer ?
#
loop_
_entity_poly.entity_id
_entity_poly.type
_entity_poly.pdbx_seq_one_letter_code
_entity_poly.pdbx_strand_id
1 'polypeptide(L)'
;MSYSVQNIRNVCLLGHGGNGKTALAESMLYLTGGTVRLGNPADGNTVCDYDPEEIRRQISISTAVAPVEYNGCKINVLDTPGYFDFSGEVIEALQVADAAIIVCSAKAGMSVGAEKAWKLCEQRRLPRLLYISKTDEENSDYNAAFDTLRERFGKNIAPVAAPIWDADKKVIGFIDVLHKRAFEAGPKGERIEIDVPDDKKPVLDELYDALKESVAETSEELMDKYFSGEDFTYAEMIQGLRQGVKDLSLFPVVCGSAVSGLGTRMLLDIIVELLPSPLEGRPLMGENADGEVDEFVPFPGALPAALVWKTVSDQYGKYSFVKVISGNLKPDMQLVNSRTGATEKLGRLYVMKGKKAEEVKELECGDIGAIGKMEKVKTGDTLSDPRKVVKLEPIPFPEPCYSVAVTPKTKGQEDKIAAGLIRLNEEDLTFNWVNNAETRQMVVSGTGDMQMDVILSRLKSRFGVDAELSEPRVPYREKIRKKVEVQGRHKKQTGGHGQFGDVWMRFEPGDTEELQFCEEVVGGAVPKNYFPAVEKGMREAVVHGVLAGYPVVYLKATLYDGSYHPVDSSEMAFKTAVQIAYKTGMPQASPVLLEPIGELKVTIPDSYMGDVIGDLNKRRGRVMGMNPDGEGNQIMEAEVPMAEMGRYAIDLRSMTQGRGSFTFRFVRYEDAPPAVQEKAIEAAKAMQEEAD
;
A
#
# COMPACT_ATOMS: atom_id res chain seq x y z
N MET A 1 10.78 1.79 32.05
CA MET A 1 11.33 0.53 32.65
C MET A 1 11.98 -0.27 31.53
N SER A 2 12.97 -1.10 31.84
CA SER A 2 13.56 -2.05 30.88
C SER A 2 12.78 -3.37 30.98
N TYR A 3 12.39 -3.95 29.86
CA TYR A 3 11.66 -5.21 29.80
C TYR A 3 12.51 -6.26 29.09
N SER A 4 12.59 -7.44 29.65
CA SER A 4 13.22 -8.55 28.94
C SER A 4 12.38 -8.93 27.71
N VAL A 5 13.02 -9.44 26.67
CA VAL A 5 12.35 -9.83 25.41
C VAL A 5 11.17 -10.78 25.60
N GLN A 6 11.20 -11.62 26.64
CA GLN A 6 10.09 -12.53 27.02
C GLN A 6 8.85 -11.77 27.50
N ASN A 7 9.03 -10.58 28.05
CA ASN A 7 8.00 -9.73 28.60
C ASN A 7 7.58 -8.59 27.64
N ILE A 8 7.88 -8.75 26.34
CA ILE A 8 7.44 -7.86 25.28
C ILE A 8 6.37 -8.57 24.46
N ARG A 9 5.35 -7.83 24.00
CA ARG A 9 4.36 -8.27 23.03
C ARG A 9 4.20 -7.21 21.96
N ASN A 10 4.47 -7.54 20.70
CA ASN A 10 4.26 -6.65 19.56
C ASN A 10 3.00 -7.09 18.82
N VAL A 11 1.92 -6.34 19.00
CA VAL A 11 0.58 -6.75 18.56
C VAL A 11 -0.01 -5.71 17.64
N CYS A 12 -0.42 -6.10 16.43
CA CYS A 12 -1.12 -5.20 15.52
C CYS A 12 -2.66 -5.40 15.58
N LEU A 13 -3.39 -4.29 15.61
CA LEU A 13 -4.85 -4.28 15.50
C LEU A 13 -5.24 -4.22 14.03
N LEU A 14 -5.92 -5.23 13.54
CA LEU A 14 -6.38 -5.36 12.16
C LEU A 14 -7.90 -5.37 12.09
N GLY A 15 -8.46 -5.09 10.92
CA GLY A 15 -9.91 -5.11 10.68
C GLY A 15 -10.39 -3.91 9.88
N HIS A 16 -11.68 -3.89 9.59
CA HIS A 16 -12.30 -2.86 8.75
C HIS A 16 -12.32 -1.47 9.42
N GLY A 17 -12.43 -0.42 8.60
CA GLY A 17 -12.68 0.93 9.08
C GLY A 17 -13.97 0.98 9.93
N GLY A 18 -13.93 1.65 11.07
CA GLY A 18 -15.09 1.75 11.96
C GLY A 18 -15.34 0.55 12.89
N ASN A 19 -14.55 -0.53 12.85
CA ASN A 19 -14.69 -1.67 13.76
C ASN A 19 -14.19 -1.39 15.20
N GLY A 20 -13.60 -0.22 15.46
CA GLY A 20 -13.22 0.19 16.83
C GLY A 20 -11.80 -0.17 17.24
N LYS A 21 -10.87 -0.34 16.29
CA LYS A 21 -9.43 -0.58 16.56
C LYS A 21 -8.81 0.51 17.41
N THR A 22 -8.89 1.76 16.96
CA THR A 22 -8.37 2.93 17.67
C THR A 22 -9.02 3.09 19.05
N ALA A 23 -10.35 2.93 19.14
CA ALA A 23 -11.04 2.97 20.43
C ALA A 23 -10.54 1.87 21.38
N LEU A 24 -10.22 0.69 20.86
CA LEU A 24 -9.66 -0.41 21.65
C LEU A 24 -8.25 -0.08 22.17
N ALA A 25 -7.37 0.48 21.31
CA ALA A 25 -6.04 0.94 21.72
C ALA A 25 -6.14 2.02 22.81
N GLU A 26 -7.06 2.98 22.66
CA GLU A 26 -7.30 4.03 23.65
C GLU A 26 -7.82 3.46 24.96
N SER A 27 -8.71 2.46 24.93
CA SER A 27 -9.21 1.76 26.10
C SER A 27 -8.09 1.02 26.85
N MET A 28 -7.20 0.34 26.12
CA MET A 28 -6.03 -0.32 26.71
C MET A 28 -5.12 0.70 27.42
N LEU A 29 -4.80 1.82 26.77
CA LEU A 29 -3.99 2.89 27.34
C LEU A 29 -4.64 3.48 28.61
N TYR A 30 -5.93 3.74 28.56
CA TYR A 30 -6.66 4.34 29.68
C TYR A 30 -6.73 3.41 30.89
N LEU A 31 -7.11 2.15 30.68
CA LEU A 31 -7.30 1.18 31.76
C LEU A 31 -5.99 0.75 32.45
N THR A 32 -4.87 0.95 31.79
CA THR A 32 -3.53 0.67 32.34
C THR A 32 -2.82 1.93 32.89
N GLY A 33 -3.50 3.08 32.85
CA GLY A 33 -2.94 4.34 33.31
C GLY A 33 -1.96 5.00 32.35
N GLY A 34 -1.86 4.52 31.11
CA GLY A 34 -1.09 5.12 30.04
C GLY A 34 -1.58 6.49 29.61
N THR A 35 -2.89 6.76 29.84
CA THR A 35 -3.53 8.06 29.64
C THR A 35 -4.43 8.40 30.84
N VAL A 36 -4.65 9.71 31.06
CA VAL A 36 -5.53 10.20 32.15
C VAL A 36 -6.99 10.24 31.76
N ARG A 37 -7.31 10.10 30.48
CA ARG A 37 -8.66 10.07 29.92
C ARG A 37 -8.77 9.03 28.82
N LEU A 38 -9.98 8.52 28.63
CA LEU A 38 -10.29 7.69 27.49
C LEU A 38 -10.39 8.58 26.24
N GLY A 39 -9.54 8.33 25.24
CA GLY A 39 -9.62 8.99 23.93
C GLY A 39 -10.81 8.49 23.13
N ASN A 40 -11.43 9.39 22.36
CA ASN A 40 -12.54 9.07 21.47
C ASN A 40 -12.26 9.61 20.08
N PRO A 41 -12.26 8.78 19.02
CA PRO A 41 -12.04 9.22 17.65
C PRO A 41 -13.01 10.32 17.21
N ALA A 42 -14.28 10.26 17.63
CA ALA A 42 -15.27 11.27 17.26
C ALA A 42 -14.97 12.67 17.84
N ASP A 43 -14.28 12.73 18.98
CA ASP A 43 -13.87 13.98 19.61
C ASP A 43 -12.49 14.48 19.13
N GLY A 44 -11.81 13.71 18.28
CA GLY A 44 -10.47 14.04 17.76
C GLY A 44 -9.41 14.16 18.85
N ASN A 45 -9.52 13.41 19.94
CA ASN A 45 -8.70 13.54 21.13
C ASN A 45 -7.94 12.26 21.51
N THR A 46 -7.83 11.32 20.58
CA THR A 46 -7.09 10.06 20.74
C THR A 46 -5.57 10.28 20.72
N VAL A 47 -4.85 9.33 21.28
CA VAL A 47 -3.39 9.27 21.20
C VAL A 47 -2.95 8.75 19.81
N CYS A 48 -3.73 7.82 19.25
CA CYS A 48 -3.37 7.14 18.02
C CYS A 48 -3.62 7.98 16.76
N ASP A 49 -4.81 8.58 16.63
CA ASP A 49 -5.17 9.45 15.50
C ASP A 49 -4.79 10.90 15.82
N TYR A 50 -3.54 11.26 15.65
CA TYR A 50 -3.00 12.57 16.03
C TYR A 50 -2.67 13.48 14.84
N ASP A 51 -2.64 12.96 13.60
CA ASP A 51 -2.45 13.77 12.39
C ASP A 51 -3.70 14.65 12.17
N PRO A 52 -3.55 15.93 11.83
CA PRO A 52 -4.69 16.80 11.51
C PRO A 52 -5.65 16.22 10.47
N GLU A 53 -5.15 15.43 9.50
CA GLU A 53 -5.99 14.75 8.51
C GLU A 53 -6.81 13.61 9.12
N GLU A 54 -6.24 12.86 10.06
CA GLU A 54 -6.96 11.81 10.81
C GLU A 54 -8.08 12.40 11.65
N ILE A 55 -7.77 13.47 12.38
CA ILE A 55 -8.75 14.18 13.22
C ILE A 55 -9.86 14.77 12.36
N ARG A 56 -9.53 15.45 11.26
CA ARG A 56 -10.51 16.08 10.37
C ARG A 56 -11.44 15.07 9.70
N ARG A 57 -10.89 13.93 9.29
CA ARG A 57 -11.63 12.87 8.59
C ARG A 57 -12.25 11.84 9.52
N GLN A 58 -11.86 11.83 10.80
CA GLN A 58 -12.24 10.83 11.80
C GLN A 58 -11.93 9.39 11.38
N ILE A 59 -10.76 9.21 10.74
CA ILE A 59 -10.23 7.91 10.30
C ILE A 59 -8.74 7.85 10.58
N SER A 60 -8.25 6.66 10.89
CA SER A 60 -6.80 6.39 10.95
C SER A 60 -6.22 6.33 9.53
N ILE A 61 -5.14 7.04 9.30
CA ILE A 61 -4.39 7.10 8.03
C ILE A 61 -3.04 6.41 8.18
N SER A 62 -2.41 6.58 9.34
CA SER A 62 -1.07 6.10 9.62
C SER A 62 -1.08 5.17 10.82
N THR A 63 -0.22 4.14 10.80
CA THR A 63 -0.08 3.23 11.94
C THR A 63 0.55 3.96 13.12
N ALA A 64 -0.15 3.97 14.26
CA ALA A 64 0.33 4.54 15.51
C ALA A 64 0.84 3.45 16.46
N VAL A 65 1.83 3.79 17.28
CA VAL A 65 2.33 2.93 18.35
C VAL A 65 1.75 3.39 19.68
N ALA A 66 1.06 2.49 20.38
CA ALA A 66 0.50 2.70 21.70
C ALA A 66 1.12 1.70 22.70
N PRO A 67 2.19 2.07 23.39
CA PRO A 67 2.83 1.20 24.38
C PRO A 67 1.98 1.11 25.65
N VAL A 68 1.65 -0.10 26.05
CA VAL A 68 0.85 -0.42 27.23
C VAL A 68 1.69 -1.24 28.20
N GLU A 69 1.74 -0.87 29.45
CA GLU A 69 2.39 -1.64 30.52
C GLU A 69 1.33 -2.39 31.33
N TYR A 70 1.39 -3.72 31.34
CA TYR A 70 0.39 -4.55 32.01
C TYR A 70 1.00 -5.87 32.52
N ASN A 71 0.74 -6.21 33.78
CA ASN A 71 1.19 -7.45 34.44
C ASN A 71 2.67 -7.78 34.20
N GLY A 72 3.54 -6.77 34.29
CA GLY A 72 4.99 -6.94 34.10
C GLY A 72 5.43 -7.08 32.66
N CYS A 73 4.53 -6.96 31.70
CA CYS A 73 4.79 -6.98 30.27
C CYS A 73 4.64 -5.58 29.66
N LYS A 74 5.43 -5.32 28.61
CA LYS A 74 5.26 -4.20 27.69
C LYS A 74 4.56 -4.70 26.43
N ILE A 75 3.39 -4.16 26.14
CA ILE A 75 2.62 -4.46 24.95
C ILE A 75 2.74 -3.28 23.99
N ASN A 76 3.43 -3.43 22.89
CA ASN A 76 3.44 -2.45 21.80
C ASN A 76 2.22 -2.71 20.92
N VAL A 77 1.16 -1.96 21.14
CA VAL A 77 -0.05 -2.01 20.32
C VAL A 77 0.18 -1.15 19.08
N LEU A 78 0.11 -1.76 17.90
CA LEU A 78 0.20 -1.09 16.60
C LEU A 78 -1.23 -0.90 16.09
N ASP A 79 -1.75 0.32 16.24
CA ASP A 79 -3.09 0.67 15.75
C ASP A 79 -3.00 0.98 14.26
N THR A 80 -3.61 0.14 13.41
CA THR A 80 -3.50 0.24 11.95
C THR A 80 -4.75 0.85 11.31
N PRO A 81 -4.59 1.55 10.19
CA PRO A 81 -5.72 2.01 9.38
C PRO A 81 -6.62 0.86 8.92
N GLY A 82 -7.93 1.13 8.81
CA GLY A 82 -8.90 0.15 8.33
C GLY A 82 -9.35 0.36 6.88
N TYR A 83 -8.96 1.46 6.26
CA TYR A 83 -9.26 1.75 4.86
C TYR A 83 -8.19 1.20 3.93
N PHE A 84 -8.61 0.61 2.82
CA PHE A 84 -7.71 -0.10 1.89
C PHE A 84 -6.69 0.79 1.21
N ASP A 85 -6.97 2.08 1.10
CA ASP A 85 -6.05 3.08 0.57
C ASP A 85 -4.77 3.22 1.39
N PHE A 86 -4.83 2.86 2.68
CA PHE A 86 -3.70 2.92 3.60
C PHE A 86 -3.16 1.53 3.95
N SER A 87 -3.35 0.55 3.05
CA SER A 87 -2.89 -0.83 3.27
C SER A 87 -1.37 -0.96 3.43
N GLY A 88 -0.59 -0.03 2.90
CA GLY A 88 0.87 0.02 3.13
C GLY A 88 1.23 0.10 4.61
N GLU A 89 0.50 0.91 5.36
CA GLU A 89 0.67 1.06 6.81
C GLU A 89 0.37 -0.25 7.57
N VAL A 90 -0.63 -1.01 7.09
CA VAL A 90 -0.93 -2.35 7.62
C VAL A 90 0.21 -3.32 7.35
N ILE A 91 0.79 -3.27 6.15
CA ILE A 91 1.93 -4.13 5.75
C ILE A 91 3.17 -3.81 6.58
N GLU A 92 3.47 -2.53 6.85
CA GLU A 92 4.56 -2.11 7.73
C GLU A 92 4.38 -2.66 9.15
N ALA A 93 3.18 -2.52 9.72
CA ALA A 93 2.86 -3.04 11.06
C ALA A 93 2.99 -4.56 11.12
N LEU A 94 2.48 -5.29 10.13
CA LEU A 94 2.59 -6.75 10.02
C LEU A 94 4.04 -7.24 9.88
N GLN A 95 4.95 -6.39 9.38
CA GLN A 95 6.36 -6.76 9.26
C GLN A 95 7.04 -6.87 10.63
N VAL A 96 6.58 -6.10 11.60
CA VAL A 96 7.20 -6.00 12.93
C VAL A 96 6.35 -6.59 14.06
N ALA A 97 5.07 -6.87 13.83
CA ALA A 97 4.22 -7.54 14.79
C ALA A 97 4.61 -9.02 14.98
N ASP A 98 4.50 -9.52 16.19
CA ASP A 98 4.66 -10.93 16.52
C ASP A 98 3.31 -11.66 16.61
N ALA A 99 2.22 -10.89 16.76
CA ALA A 99 0.85 -11.39 16.71
C ALA A 99 -0.12 -10.31 16.22
N ALA A 100 -1.34 -10.72 15.87
CA ALA A 100 -2.41 -9.83 15.45
C ALA A 100 -3.67 -10.00 16.28
N ILE A 101 -4.45 -8.92 16.40
CA ILE A 101 -5.82 -8.93 16.90
C ILE A 101 -6.74 -8.46 15.77
N ILE A 102 -7.56 -9.36 15.26
CA ILE A 102 -8.54 -9.02 14.23
C ILE A 102 -9.81 -8.55 14.90
N VAL A 103 -10.11 -7.25 14.76
CA VAL A 103 -11.26 -6.61 15.39
C VAL A 103 -12.46 -6.70 14.46
N CYS A 104 -13.50 -7.41 14.91
CA CYS A 104 -14.78 -7.57 14.25
C CYS A 104 -15.86 -6.86 15.06
N SER A 105 -16.88 -6.32 14.41
CA SER A 105 -17.97 -5.63 15.11
C SER A 105 -19.15 -6.58 15.32
N ALA A 106 -19.67 -6.66 16.56
CA ALA A 106 -20.89 -7.39 16.86
C ALA A 106 -22.12 -6.83 16.12
N LYS A 107 -22.08 -5.57 15.70
CA LYS A 107 -23.15 -4.90 14.94
C LYS A 107 -23.05 -5.13 13.44
N ALA A 108 -21.84 -5.04 12.89
CA ALA A 108 -21.60 -5.15 11.44
C ALA A 108 -21.34 -6.60 10.97
N GLY A 109 -21.07 -7.52 11.92
CA GLY A 109 -20.70 -8.88 11.61
C GLY A 109 -19.36 -8.99 10.88
N MET A 110 -19.25 -9.97 9.97
CA MET A 110 -18.07 -10.17 9.14
C MET A 110 -17.91 -9.05 8.13
N SER A 111 -16.77 -8.41 8.15
CA SER A 111 -16.41 -7.33 7.22
C SER A 111 -15.30 -7.76 6.27
N VAL A 112 -15.24 -7.14 5.08
CA VAL A 112 -14.17 -7.37 4.11
C VAL A 112 -12.79 -7.09 4.70
N GLY A 113 -12.68 -6.08 5.57
CA GLY A 113 -11.43 -5.79 6.28
C GLY A 113 -10.98 -6.91 7.21
N ALA A 114 -11.92 -7.62 7.84
CA ALA A 114 -11.59 -8.80 8.66
C ALA A 114 -11.16 -10.00 7.79
N GLU A 115 -11.84 -10.24 6.66
CA GLU A 115 -11.44 -11.27 5.69
C GLU A 115 -10.02 -11.04 5.16
N LYS A 116 -9.71 -9.80 4.76
CA LYS A 116 -8.37 -9.43 4.28
C LYS A 116 -7.32 -9.53 5.39
N ALA A 117 -7.65 -9.08 6.60
CA ALA A 117 -6.75 -9.21 7.75
C ALA A 117 -6.41 -10.68 8.04
N TRP A 118 -7.43 -11.54 8.01
CA TRP A 118 -7.23 -12.99 8.17
C TRP A 118 -6.28 -13.54 7.11
N LYS A 119 -6.54 -13.27 5.81
CA LYS A 119 -5.70 -13.73 4.70
C LYS A 119 -4.26 -13.23 4.81
N LEU A 120 -4.05 -11.97 5.19
CA LEU A 120 -2.72 -11.41 5.43
C LEU A 120 -1.98 -12.11 6.57
N CYS A 121 -2.68 -12.46 7.65
CA CYS A 121 -2.10 -13.23 8.75
C CYS A 121 -1.76 -14.66 8.32
N GLU A 122 -2.59 -15.32 7.50
CA GLU A 122 -2.30 -16.65 6.95
C GLU A 122 -1.05 -16.64 6.08
N GLN A 123 -0.99 -15.74 5.11
CA GLN A 123 0.17 -15.60 4.20
C GLN A 123 1.48 -15.37 4.94
N ARG A 124 1.41 -14.68 6.08
CA ARG A 124 2.57 -14.38 6.92
C ARG A 124 2.80 -15.36 8.05
N ARG A 125 1.95 -16.39 8.19
CA ARG A 125 1.94 -17.32 9.31
C ARG A 125 2.00 -16.61 10.66
N LEU A 126 1.20 -15.56 10.81
CA LEU A 126 1.18 -14.71 12.00
C LEU A 126 0.15 -15.23 13.02
N PRO A 127 0.55 -15.53 14.27
CA PRO A 127 -0.35 -15.83 15.38
C PRO A 127 -1.40 -14.74 15.55
N ARG A 128 -2.64 -15.12 15.81
CA ARG A 128 -3.74 -14.16 15.89
C ARG A 128 -4.85 -14.59 16.83
N LEU A 129 -5.56 -13.61 17.33
CA LEU A 129 -6.83 -13.79 18.03
C LEU A 129 -7.89 -12.87 17.40
N LEU A 130 -9.12 -13.13 17.70
CA LEU A 130 -10.28 -12.36 17.26
C LEU A 130 -10.86 -11.56 18.43
N TYR A 131 -11.23 -10.32 18.19
CA TYR A 131 -11.93 -9.49 19.17
C TYR A 131 -13.26 -9.00 18.61
N ILE A 132 -14.38 -9.46 19.20
CA ILE A 132 -15.71 -9.02 18.83
C ILE A 132 -16.04 -7.76 19.64
N SER A 133 -15.92 -6.62 18.99
CA SER A 133 -16.11 -5.28 19.55
C SER A 133 -17.57 -4.82 19.52
N LYS A 134 -17.87 -3.70 20.18
CA LYS A 134 -19.16 -3.00 20.12
C LYS A 134 -20.35 -3.83 20.60
N THR A 135 -20.10 -4.68 21.59
CA THR A 135 -21.12 -5.55 22.17
C THR A 135 -22.18 -4.78 22.99
N ASP A 136 -21.92 -3.51 23.29
CA ASP A 136 -22.80 -2.57 24.01
C ASP A 136 -23.61 -1.65 23.09
N GLU A 137 -23.34 -1.67 21.78
CA GLU A 137 -24.12 -0.86 20.83
C GLU A 137 -25.51 -1.46 20.56
N GLU A 138 -26.46 -0.59 20.28
CA GLU A 138 -27.81 -0.99 19.87
C GLU A 138 -27.76 -1.84 18.58
N ASN A 139 -28.54 -2.92 18.53
CA ASN A 139 -28.58 -3.91 17.46
C ASN A 139 -27.27 -4.71 17.29
N SER A 140 -26.43 -4.81 18.31
CA SER A 140 -25.31 -5.74 18.34
C SER A 140 -25.80 -7.17 18.60
N ASP A 141 -25.22 -8.14 17.88
CA ASP A 141 -25.51 -9.57 18.08
C ASP A 141 -24.19 -10.35 18.09
N TYR A 142 -23.71 -10.66 19.29
CA TYR A 142 -22.49 -11.43 19.49
C TYR A 142 -22.59 -12.83 18.87
N ASN A 143 -23.71 -13.52 19.06
CA ASN A 143 -23.85 -14.90 18.61
C ASN A 143 -23.81 -14.96 17.07
N ALA A 144 -24.57 -14.09 16.40
CA ALA A 144 -24.56 -14.00 14.94
C ALA A 144 -23.16 -13.65 14.40
N ALA A 145 -22.45 -12.73 15.06
CA ALA A 145 -21.08 -12.39 14.68
C ALA A 145 -20.13 -13.58 14.88
N PHE A 146 -20.21 -14.27 16.01
CA PHE A 146 -19.38 -15.44 16.31
C PHE A 146 -19.64 -16.61 15.36
N ASP A 147 -20.90 -16.92 15.09
CA ASP A 147 -21.28 -17.99 14.14
C ASP A 147 -20.75 -17.71 12.74
N THR A 148 -20.87 -16.46 12.27
CA THR A 148 -20.32 -16.04 10.98
C THR A 148 -18.79 -16.19 10.92
N LEU A 149 -18.07 -15.91 12.02
CA LEU A 149 -16.63 -16.12 12.11
C LEU A 149 -16.30 -17.61 12.03
N ARG A 150 -17.04 -18.49 12.73
CA ARG A 150 -16.83 -19.96 12.66
C ARG A 150 -17.14 -20.54 11.30
N GLU A 151 -18.22 -20.09 10.65
CA GLU A 151 -18.55 -20.51 9.30
C GLU A 151 -17.44 -20.14 8.29
N ARG A 152 -16.87 -18.94 8.44
CA ARG A 152 -15.88 -18.42 7.50
C ARG A 152 -14.48 -18.92 7.75
N PHE A 153 -14.04 -18.99 9.01
CA PHE A 153 -12.65 -19.28 9.40
C PHE A 153 -12.45 -20.66 10.00
N GLY A 154 -13.52 -21.42 10.19
CA GLY A 154 -13.46 -22.81 10.63
C GLY A 154 -13.72 -23.03 12.11
N LYS A 155 -13.70 -24.32 12.49
CA LYS A 155 -14.05 -24.79 13.85
C LYS A 155 -13.00 -24.43 14.90
N ASN A 156 -11.79 -24.10 14.49
CA ASN A 156 -10.65 -23.82 15.38
C ASN A 156 -10.75 -22.43 16.05
N ILE A 157 -11.87 -21.74 15.85
CA ILE A 157 -12.19 -20.50 16.54
C ILE A 157 -12.80 -20.86 17.89
N ALA A 158 -12.05 -20.55 18.96
CA ALA A 158 -12.39 -20.96 20.32
C ALA A 158 -12.76 -19.74 21.19
N PRO A 159 -14.00 -19.66 21.70
CA PRO A 159 -14.39 -18.58 22.58
C PRO A 159 -13.77 -18.76 23.97
N VAL A 160 -12.86 -17.85 24.34
CA VAL A 160 -12.31 -17.77 25.70
C VAL A 160 -13.09 -16.78 26.58
N ALA A 161 -14.00 -16.03 25.98
CA ALA A 161 -14.94 -15.15 26.66
C ALA A 161 -16.32 -15.19 25.99
N ALA A 162 -17.38 -15.08 26.80
CA ALA A 162 -18.74 -14.96 26.31
C ALA A 162 -19.49 -13.83 27.08
N PRO A 163 -20.34 -13.04 26.41
CA PRO A 163 -21.05 -11.95 27.06
C PRO A 163 -22.19 -12.45 27.94
N ILE A 164 -22.49 -11.69 29.01
CA ILE A 164 -23.68 -11.83 29.88
C ILE A 164 -24.61 -10.69 29.53
N TRP A 165 -25.89 -11.03 29.28
CA TRP A 165 -26.96 -10.04 28.97
C TRP A 165 -27.95 -9.91 30.09
N ASP A 166 -28.48 -8.72 30.28
CA ASP A 166 -29.65 -8.48 31.07
C ASP A 166 -30.96 -8.86 30.34
N ALA A 167 -32.11 -8.62 31.00
CA ALA A 167 -33.43 -8.88 30.44
C ALA A 167 -33.74 -8.06 29.15
N ASP A 168 -33.09 -6.91 29.00
CA ASP A 168 -33.23 -6.01 27.84
C ASP A 168 -32.21 -6.31 26.73
N LYS A 169 -31.48 -7.43 26.80
CA LYS A 169 -30.43 -7.87 25.88
C LYS A 169 -29.21 -6.92 25.83
N LYS A 170 -29.01 -6.13 26.84
CA LYS A 170 -27.82 -5.30 26.99
C LYS A 170 -26.72 -6.11 27.65
N VAL A 171 -25.49 -6.04 27.09
CA VAL A 171 -24.35 -6.70 27.70
C VAL A 171 -23.93 -5.98 28.97
N ILE A 172 -23.98 -6.69 30.09
CA ILE A 172 -23.67 -6.20 31.44
C ILE A 172 -22.37 -6.77 32.00
N GLY A 173 -21.89 -7.87 31.42
CA GLY A 173 -20.67 -8.54 31.85
C GLY A 173 -20.21 -9.56 30.85
N PHE A 174 -19.28 -10.40 31.27
CA PHE A 174 -18.79 -11.53 30.48
C PHE A 174 -18.36 -12.69 31.36
N ILE A 175 -18.39 -13.87 30.75
CA ILE A 175 -17.86 -15.10 31.30
C ILE A 175 -16.42 -15.25 30.81
N ASP A 176 -15.50 -15.45 31.72
CA ASP A 176 -14.15 -15.92 31.47
C ASP A 176 -14.19 -17.47 31.45
N VAL A 177 -14.22 -18.01 30.24
CA VAL A 177 -14.35 -19.47 30.03
C VAL A 177 -13.13 -20.20 30.57
N LEU A 178 -11.95 -19.62 30.40
CA LEU A 178 -10.68 -20.23 30.78
C LEU A 178 -10.54 -20.40 32.31
N HIS A 179 -10.98 -19.40 33.09
CA HIS A 179 -10.91 -19.41 34.53
C HIS A 179 -12.22 -19.86 35.20
N LYS A 180 -13.26 -20.14 34.42
CA LYS A 180 -14.63 -20.48 34.90
C LYS A 180 -15.19 -19.43 35.87
N ARG A 181 -15.05 -18.14 35.54
CA ARG A 181 -15.48 -16.99 36.33
C ARG A 181 -16.38 -16.08 35.53
N ALA A 182 -17.12 -15.24 36.24
CA ALA A 182 -17.93 -14.21 35.60
C ALA A 182 -17.61 -12.84 36.17
N PHE A 183 -17.77 -11.81 35.36
CA PHE A 183 -17.50 -10.43 35.72
C PHE A 183 -18.59 -9.51 35.19
N GLU A 184 -18.95 -8.50 35.99
CA GLU A 184 -19.69 -7.33 35.54
C GLU A 184 -18.76 -6.13 35.35
N ALA A 185 -19.17 -5.19 34.49
CA ALA A 185 -18.47 -3.94 34.32
C ALA A 185 -18.78 -2.99 35.49
N GLY A 186 -17.72 -2.63 36.21
CA GLY A 186 -17.76 -1.53 37.15
C GLY A 186 -17.64 -0.15 36.49
N PRO A 187 -17.84 0.94 37.24
CA PRO A 187 -17.55 2.29 36.77
C PRO A 187 -16.08 2.36 36.30
N LYS A 188 -15.80 2.90 35.12
CA LYS A 188 -14.45 2.99 34.50
C LYS A 188 -13.85 1.67 34.07
N GLY A 189 -14.65 0.66 33.71
CA GLY A 189 -14.16 -0.62 33.16
C GLY A 189 -13.46 -1.51 34.19
N GLU A 190 -13.71 -1.32 35.47
CA GLU A 190 -13.30 -2.23 36.54
C GLU A 190 -14.00 -3.57 36.37
N ARG A 191 -13.29 -4.67 36.68
CA ARG A 191 -13.89 -6.00 36.73
C ARG A 191 -14.42 -6.25 38.13
N ILE A 192 -15.73 -6.42 38.25
CA ILE A 192 -16.37 -6.86 39.47
C ILE A 192 -16.71 -8.33 39.33
N GLU A 193 -15.97 -9.19 40.03
CA GLU A 193 -16.22 -10.63 40.01
C GLU A 193 -17.57 -10.94 40.63
N ILE A 194 -18.34 -11.75 39.92
CA ILE A 194 -19.66 -12.22 40.34
C ILE A 194 -19.72 -13.74 40.23
N ASP A 195 -20.66 -14.36 40.96
CA ASP A 195 -20.98 -15.76 40.72
C ASP A 195 -21.51 -15.96 39.30
N VAL A 196 -21.14 -17.03 38.65
CA VAL A 196 -21.68 -17.35 37.32
C VAL A 196 -23.18 -17.53 37.44
N PRO A 197 -24.01 -16.73 36.74
CA PRO A 197 -25.47 -16.85 36.80
C PRO A 197 -25.93 -18.27 36.48
N ASP A 198 -26.92 -18.78 37.19
CA ASP A 198 -27.35 -20.18 37.06
C ASP A 198 -27.81 -20.54 35.65
N ASP A 199 -28.40 -19.62 34.92
CA ASP A 199 -28.81 -19.80 33.52
C ASP A 199 -27.62 -19.82 32.56
N LYS A 200 -26.44 -19.35 32.98
CA LYS A 200 -25.20 -19.32 32.18
C LYS A 200 -24.23 -20.46 32.48
N LYS A 201 -24.43 -21.20 33.60
CA LYS A 201 -23.57 -22.36 33.92
C LYS A 201 -23.55 -23.42 32.82
N PRO A 202 -24.68 -23.84 32.21
CA PRO A 202 -24.64 -24.81 31.11
C PRO A 202 -23.88 -24.30 29.91
N VAL A 203 -23.99 -23.01 29.60
CA VAL A 203 -23.23 -22.39 28.47
C VAL A 203 -21.74 -22.38 28.78
N LEU A 204 -21.33 -22.05 30.01
CA LEU A 204 -19.94 -22.07 30.41
C LEU A 204 -19.35 -23.49 30.28
N ASP A 205 -20.09 -24.51 30.75
CA ASP A 205 -19.65 -25.90 30.67
C ASP A 205 -19.48 -26.36 29.23
N GLU A 206 -20.44 -26.04 28.34
CA GLU A 206 -20.37 -26.35 26.92
C GLU A 206 -19.16 -25.65 26.24
N LEU A 207 -18.94 -24.36 26.51
CA LEU A 207 -17.82 -23.61 25.95
C LEU A 207 -16.48 -24.12 26.49
N TYR A 208 -16.41 -24.50 27.77
CA TYR A 208 -15.19 -25.02 28.36
C TYR A 208 -14.85 -26.40 27.82
N ASP A 209 -15.84 -27.29 27.62
CA ASP A 209 -15.65 -28.61 27.05
C ASP A 209 -15.19 -28.51 25.59
N ALA A 210 -15.78 -27.61 24.80
CA ALA A 210 -15.33 -27.33 23.44
C ALA A 210 -13.90 -26.76 23.39
N LEU A 211 -13.54 -25.90 24.35
CA LEU A 211 -12.19 -25.38 24.49
C LEU A 211 -11.20 -26.48 24.88
N LYS A 212 -11.59 -27.37 25.81
CA LYS A 212 -10.81 -28.52 26.25
C LYS A 212 -10.54 -29.52 25.10
N GLU A 213 -11.55 -29.77 24.25
CA GLU A 213 -11.41 -30.58 23.04
C GLU A 213 -10.39 -29.96 22.08
N SER A 214 -10.52 -28.66 21.78
CA SER A 214 -9.59 -27.94 20.91
C SER A 214 -8.16 -27.92 21.45
N VAL A 215 -7.98 -27.81 22.76
CA VAL A 215 -6.69 -27.88 23.44
C VAL A 215 -6.10 -29.28 23.37
N ALA A 216 -6.91 -30.34 23.51
CA ALA A 216 -6.46 -31.71 23.40
C ALA A 216 -5.80 -32.02 22.05
N GLU A 217 -6.30 -31.40 20.96
CA GLU A 217 -5.75 -31.56 19.60
C GLU A 217 -4.33 -30.98 19.44
N THR A 218 -3.83 -30.16 20.38
CA THR A 218 -2.54 -29.49 20.26
C THR A 218 -1.32 -30.35 20.60
N SER A 219 -1.51 -31.46 21.30
CA SER A 219 -0.42 -32.44 21.60
C SER A 219 -0.96 -33.84 21.85
N GLU A 220 -0.14 -34.85 21.55
CA GLU A 220 -0.48 -36.25 21.82
C GLU A 220 -0.74 -36.51 23.32
N GLU A 221 0.03 -35.91 24.22
CA GLU A 221 -0.11 -36.06 25.67
C GLU A 221 -1.48 -35.54 26.16
N LEU A 222 -1.89 -34.35 25.67
CA LEU A 222 -3.20 -33.78 26.01
C LEU A 222 -4.35 -34.59 25.40
N MET A 223 -4.15 -35.14 24.20
CA MET A 223 -5.12 -36.00 23.54
C MET A 223 -5.35 -37.29 24.33
N ASP A 224 -4.29 -37.98 24.78
CA ASP A 224 -4.38 -39.18 25.60
C ASP A 224 -5.09 -38.90 26.91
N LYS A 225 -4.79 -37.77 27.55
CA LYS A 225 -5.42 -37.32 28.79
C LYS A 225 -6.91 -37.04 28.59
N TYR A 226 -7.29 -36.39 27.48
CA TYR A 226 -8.68 -36.13 27.14
C TYR A 226 -9.47 -37.41 26.94
N PHE A 227 -8.94 -38.40 26.21
CA PHE A 227 -9.61 -39.68 26.00
C PHE A 227 -9.67 -40.56 27.25
N SER A 228 -8.74 -40.38 28.22
CA SER A 228 -8.77 -41.02 29.51
C SER A 228 -9.87 -40.45 30.43
N GLY A 229 -10.50 -39.35 30.03
CA GLY A 229 -11.50 -38.67 30.85
C GLY A 229 -10.93 -37.83 32.00
N GLU A 230 -9.63 -37.54 31.95
CA GLU A 230 -8.95 -36.71 32.94
C GLU A 230 -9.18 -35.21 32.66
N ASP A 231 -9.27 -34.43 33.72
CA ASP A 231 -9.34 -32.97 33.59
C ASP A 231 -7.96 -32.38 33.37
N PHE A 232 -7.92 -31.28 32.56
CA PHE A 232 -6.71 -30.50 32.40
C PHE A 232 -6.53 -29.53 33.56
N THR A 233 -5.31 -29.41 34.03
CA THR A 233 -4.91 -28.33 34.92
C THR A 233 -4.93 -26.98 34.16
N TYR A 234 -5.04 -25.86 34.85
CA TYR A 234 -4.94 -24.56 34.26
C TYR A 234 -3.65 -24.36 33.44
N ALA A 235 -2.53 -24.85 33.98
CA ALA A 235 -1.23 -24.78 33.28
C ALA A 235 -1.24 -25.53 31.96
N GLU A 236 -1.84 -26.71 31.89
CA GLU A 236 -2.00 -27.53 30.68
C GLU A 236 -2.91 -26.81 29.66
N MET A 237 -4.03 -26.22 30.13
CA MET A 237 -4.93 -25.43 29.27
C MET A 237 -4.18 -24.25 28.63
N ILE A 238 -3.45 -23.47 29.43
CA ILE A 238 -2.65 -22.33 28.91
C ILE A 238 -1.56 -22.79 27.94
N GLN A 239 -0.85 -23.85 28.29
CA GLN A 239 0.21 -24.40 27.44
C GLN A 239 -0.33 -24.88 26.09
N GLY A 240 -1.44 -25.62 26.10
CA GLY A 240 -2.10 -26.08 24.87
C GLY A 240 -2.64 -24.93 24.03
N LEU A 241 -3.29 -23.95 24.66
CA LEU A 241 -3.77 -22.73 23.97
C LEU A 241 -2.61 -21.95 23.33
N ARG A 242 -1.51 -21.72 24.06
CA ARG A 242 -0.31 -21.05 23.51
C ARG A 242 0.27 -21.82 22.33
N GLN A 243 0.37 -23.15 22.44
CA GLN A 243 0.86 -23.99 21.36
C GLN A 243 -0.06 -23.89 20.14
N GLY A 244 -1.39 -24.03 20.33
CA GLY A 244 -2.36 -23.90 19.24
C GLY A 244 -2.35 -22.54 18.55
N VAL A 245 -2.21 -21.46 19.31
CA VAL A 245 -2.07 -20.08 18.75
C VAL A 245 -0.77 -19.96 17.95
N LYS A 246 0.34 -20.47 18.46
CA LYS A 246 1.64 -20.44 17.81
C LYS A 246 1.66 -21.26 16.51
N ASP A 247 1.07 -22.44 16.52
CA ASP A 247 1.02 -23.35 15.38
C ASP A 247 -0.09 -22.99 14.38
N LEU A 248 -0.88 -21.98 14.68
CA LEU A 248 -2.02 -21.51 13.87
C LEU A 248 -3.12 -22.58 13.74
N SER A 249 -3.23 -23.45 14.71
CA SER A 249 -4.28 -24.48 14.79
C SER A 249 -5.46 -24.06 15.66
N LEU A 250 -5.32 -22.99 16.46
CA LEU A 250 -6.37 -22.51 17.35
C LEU A 250 -6.35 -20.98 17.42
N PHE A 251 -7.55 -20.36 17.40
CA PHE A 251 -7.73 -18.91 17.36
C PHE A 251 -8.69 -18.47 18.49
N PRO A 252 -8.18 -17.92 19.59
CA PRO A 252 -9.01 -17.44 20.68
C PRO A 252 -9.93 -16.28 20.25
N VAL A 253 -11.16 -16.28 20.76
CA VAL A 253 -12.11 -15.18 20.59
C VAL A 253 -12.41 -14.53 21.93
N VAL A 254 -12.21 -13.23 21.98
CA VAL A 254 -12.57 -12.36 23.11
C VAL A 254 -13.63 -11.37 22.65
N CYS A 255 -14.46 -10.89 23.53
CA CYS A 255 -15.49 -9.88 23.22
C CYS A 255 -15.49 -8.73 24.21
N GLY A 256 -16.07 -7.62 23.81
CA GLY A 256 -16.21 -6.47 24.70
C GLY A 256 -16.58 -5.17 24.03
N SER A 257 -16.48 -4.09 24.80
CA SER A 257 -16.65 -2.72 24.36
C SER A 257 -15.49 -1.85 24.84
N ALA A 258 -14.85 -1.18 23.90
CA ALA A 258 -13.79 -0.24 24.19
C ALA A 258 -14.31 1.01 24.95
N VAL A 259 -15.55 1.43 24.69
CA VAL A 259 -16.13 2.64 25.28
C VAL A 259 -16.46 2.44 26.76
N SER A 260 -17.05 1.30 27.12
CA SER A 260 -17.34 0.96 28.50
C SER A 260 -16.14 0.33 29.23
N GLY A 261 -15.09 -0.07 28.51
CA GLY A 261 -13.97 -0.82 29.04
C GLY A 261 -14.26 -2.30 29.32
N LEU A 262 -15.50 -2.74 29.03
CA LEU A 262 -15.93 -4.11 29.21
C LEU A 262 -15.11 -5.06 28.34
N GLY A 263 -14.54 -6.10 28.94
CA GLY A 263 -13.71 -7.10 28.24
C GLY A 263 -12.29 -6.67 27.91
N THR A 264 -11.93 -5.38 27.96
CA THR A 264 -10.58 -4.90 27.59
C THR A 264 -9.50 -5.44 28.51
N ARG A 265 -9.73 -5.51 29.84
CA ARG A 265 -8.75 -6.10 30.76
C ARG A 265 -8.57 -7.59 30.54
N MET A 266 -9.63 -8.32 30.20
CA MET A 266 -9.53 -9.71 29.84
C MET A 266 -8.73 -9.89 28.55
N LEU A 267 -8.93 -9.04 27.56
CA LEU A 267 -8.11 -9.07 26.35
C LEU A 267 -6.62 -8.83 26.68
N LEU A 268 -6.28 -7.94 27.60
CA LEU A 268 -4.91 -7.70 28.05
C LEU A 268 -4.33 -8.94 28.75
N ASP A 269 -5.11 -9.65 29.58
CA ASP A 269 -4.67 -10.92 30.17
C ASP A 269 -4.38 -11.95 29.08
N ILE A 270 -5.28 -12.14 28.13
CA ILE A 270 -5.11 -13.08 27.01
C ILE A 270 -3.92 -12.72 26.13
N ILE A 271 -3.64 -11.44 25.87
CA ILE A 271 -2.43 -11.01 25.15
C ILE A 271 -1.16 -11.46 25.89
N VAL A 272 -1.10 -11.24 27.21
CA VAL A 272 0.07 -11.61 28.03
C VAL A 272 0.23 -13.12 28.11
N GLU A 273 -0.87 -13.83 28.31
CA GLU A 273 -0.87 -15.28 28.56
C GLU A 273 -0.71 -16.12 27.27
N LEU A 274 -1.36 -15.77 26.19
CA LEU A 274 -1.46 -16.61 25.00
C LEU A 274 -0.64 -16.15 23.80
N LEU A 275 -0.42 -14.83 23.62
CA LEU A 275 0.30 -14.37 22.45
C LEU A 275 1.82 -14.49 22.62
N PRO A 276 2.55 -14.79 21.54
CA PRO A 276 3.99 -14.99 21.59
C PRO A 276 4.76 -13.72 21.96
N SER A 277 5.86 -13.91 22.67
CA SER A 277 6.93 -12.91 22.77
C SER A 277 7.73 -12.83 21.47
N PRO A 278 8.57 -11.80 21.26
CA PRO A 278 9.43 -11.75 20.08
C PRO A 278 10.36 -12.97 19.89
N LEU A 279 10.73 -13.68 20.99
CA LEU A 279 11.52 -14.92 20.91
C LEU A 279 10.74 -16.10 20.30
N GLU A 280 9.44 -16.08 20.44
CA GLU A 280 8.53 -17.12 19.97
C GLU A 280 7.83 -16.71 18.68
N GLY A 281 8.03 -15.46 18.27
CA GLY A 281 7.44 -14.87 17.08
C GLY A 281 8.03 -15.45 15.79
N ARG A 282 7.46 -15.02 14.68
CA ARG A 282 7.93 -15.42 13.35
C ARG A 282 9.36 -14.91 13.10
N PRO A 283 10.29 -15.77 12.62
CA PRO A 283 11.60 -15.28 12.19
C PRO A 283 11.45 -14.31 11.00
N LEU A 284 12.34 -13.33 10.93
CA LEU A 284 12.48 -12.48 9.76
C LEU A 284 13.49 -13.10 8.81
N MET A 285 13.17 -13.10 7.51
CA MET A 285 14.08 -13.59 6.49
C MET A 285 15.03 -12.46 6.05
N GLY A 286 16.25 -12.84 5.66
CA GLY A 286 17.21 -11.87 5.18
C GLY A 286 18.48 -12.52 4.66
N GLU A 287 19.40 -11.72 4.14
CA GLU A 287 20.70 -12.14 3.64
C GLU A 287 21.77 -11.83 4.70
N ASN A 288 22.69 -12.75 4.92
CA ASN A 288 23.90 -12.52 5.70
C ASN A 288 24.98 -11.80 4.84
N ALA A 289 26.16 -11.55 5.42
CA ALA A 289 27.26 -10.86 4.72
C ALA A 289 27.79 -11.62 3.50
N ASP A 290 27.56 -12.93 3.42
CA ASP A 290 27.98 -13.80 2.34
C ASP A 290 26.93 -13.92 1.22
N GLY A 291 25.75 -13.27 1.41
CA GLY A 291 24.62 -13.29 0.47
C GLY A 291 23.74 -14.55 0.60
N GLU A 292 23.91 -15.32 1.67
CA GLU A 292 23.07 -16.48 1.95
C GLU A 292 21.81 -16.05 2.69
N VAL A 293 20.68 -16.62 2.28
CA VAL A 293 19.38 -16.38 2.97
C VAL A 293 19.36 -17.14 4.30
N ASP A 294 19.04 -16.43 5.36
CA ASP A 294 19.00 -16.96 6.73
C ASP A 294 17.78 -16.44 7.48
N GLU A 295 17.43 -17.14 8.55
CA GLU A 295 16.35 -16.77 9.47
C GLU A 295 16.91 -15.98 10.66
N PHE A 296 16.32 -14.81 10.92
CA PHE A 296 16.71 -13.96 12.04
C PHE A 296 15.64 -13.98 13.12
N VAL A 297 15.97 -14.64 14.22
CA VAL A 297 15.15 -14.67 15.44
C VAL A 297 15.75 -13.70 16.45
N PRO A 298 14.94 -12.94 17.19
CA PRO A 298 15.44 -12.05 18.24
C PRO A 298 16.29 -12.78 19.26
N PHE A 299 17.53 -12.31 19.44
CA PHE A 299 18.47 -12.88 20.41
C PHE A 299 19.22 -11.77 21.17
N PRO A 300 18.96 -11.57 22.48
CA PRO A 300 19.54 -10.48 23.27
C PRO A 300 21.06 -10.48 23.35
N GLY A 301 21.68 -11.67 23.33
CA GLY A 301 23.13 -11.84 23.43
C GLY A 301 23.92 -11.64 22.13
N ALA A 302 23.24 -11.36 21.01
CA ALA A 302 23.87 -11.17 19.70
C ALA A 302 24.33 -9.72 19.48
N LEU A 303 25.04 -9.49 18.36
CA LEU A 303 25.38 -8.15 17.90
C LEU A 303 24.11 -7.41 17.49
N PRO A 304 24.05 -6.07 17.72
CA PRO A 304 22.84 -5.29 17.45
C PRO A 304 22.47 -5.26 15.97
N ALA A 305 21.19 -5.51 15.71
CA ALA A 305 20.57 -5.30 14.41
C ALA A 305 19.12 -4.80 14.59
N ALA A 306 18.68 -3.93 13.71
CA ALA A 306 17.34 -3.35 13.72
C ALA A 306 16.78 -3.16 12.31
N LEU A 307 15.48 -3.41 12.17
CA LEU A 307 14.71 -3.10 10.97
C LEU A 307 14.05 -1.72 11.12
N VAL A 308 14.27 -0.85 10.17
CA VAL A 308 13.54 0.43 10.05
C VAL A 308 12.24 0.13 9.29
N TRP A 309 11.13 0.12 9.99
CA TRP A 309 9.85 -0.29 9.42
C TRP A 309 8.93 0.87 9.04
N LYS A 310 9.19 2.07 9.58
CA LYS A 310 8.40 3.27 9.33
C LYS A 310 9.22 4.53 9.50
N THR A 311 8.90 5.56 8.74
CA THR A 311 9.50 6.89 8.86
C THR A 311 8.39 7.92 9.03
N VAL A 312 8.56 8.83 9.99
CA VAL A 312 7.66 9.97 10.21
C VAL A 312 8.50 11.23 10.33
N SER A 313 8.08 12.30 9.68
CA SER A 313 8.72 13.60 9.75
C SER A 313 7.77 14.65 10.33
N ASP A 314 8.21 15.39 11.30
CA ASP A 314 7.49 16.52 11.88
C ASP A 314 8.33 17.80 11.86
N GLN A 315 7.83 18.86 12.49
CA GLN A 315 8.53 20.14 12.59
C GLN A 315 9.84 20.07 13.42
N TYR A 316 10.05 19.01 14.20
CA TYR A 316 11.24 18.80 15.04
C TYR A 316 12.27 17.89 14.38
N GLY A 317 11.92 17.24 13.30
CA GLY A 317 12.80 16.38 12.51
C GLY A 317 12.19 15.03 12.11
N LYS A 318 13.07 14.14 11.72
CA LYS A 318 12.73 12.80 11.23
C LYS A 318 12.89 11.77 12.35
N TYR A 319 11.89 10.91 12.49
CA TYR A 319 11.90 9.72 13.34
C TYR A 319 11.90 8.47 12.47
N SER A 320 12.91 7.62 12.65
CA SER A 320 12.95 6.29 12.05
C SER A 320 12.49 5.27 13.07
N PHE A 321 11.31 4.71 12.89
CA PHE A 321 10.75 3.67 13.75
C PHE A 321 11.46 2.35 13.48
N VAL A 322 11.88 1.68 14.54
CA VAL A 322 12.67 0.46 14.46
C VAL A 322 12.09 -0.66 15.31
N LYS A 323 12.24 -1.90 14.83
CA LYS A 323 12.17 -3.11 15.66
C LYS A 323 13.59 -3.60 15.88
N VAL A 324 13.98 -3.80 17.12
CA VAL A 324 15.30 -4.36 17.46
C VAL A 324 15.25 -5.88 17.21
N ILE A 325 16.04 -6.35 16.25
CA ILE A 325 16.03 -7.77 15.84
C ILE A 325 17.00 -8.59 16.71
N SER A 326 18.15 -8.01 17.06
CA SER A 326 19.13 -8.69 17.91
C SER A 326 19.93 -7.67 18.71
N GLY A 327 20.52 -8.12 19.83
CA GLY A 327 21.21 -7.24 20.76
C GLY A 327 20.31 -6.11 21.26
N ASN A 328 20.91 -5.07 21.77
CA ASN A 328 20.21 -3.86 22.24
C ASN A 328 20.76 -2.64 21.54
N LEU A 329 19.92 -1.62 21.31
CA LEU A 329 20.35 -0.35 20.74
C LEU A 329 20.61 0.69 21.85
N LYS A 330 21.70 1.43 21.70
CA LYS A 330 22.05 2.59 22.55
C LYS A 330 22.35 3.80 21.68
N PRO A 331 22.13 5.02 22.19
CA PRO A 331 22.54 6.23 21.49
C PRO A 331 24.04 6.20 21.16
N ASP A 332 24.41 6.89 20.10
CA ASP A 332 25.80 7.01 19.61
C ASP A 332 26.44 5.71 19.06
N MET A 333 25.76 4.57 19.06
CA MET A 333 26.23 3.37 18.37
C MET A 333 26.44 3.63 16.89
N GLN A 334 27.44 2.95 16.31
CA GLN A 334 27.70 2.98 14.87
C GLN A 334 27.22 1.67 14.25
N LEU A 335 26.23 1.75 13.38
CA LEU A 335 25.68 0.62 12.65
C LEU A 335 25.82 0.84 11.15
N VAL A 336 25.97 -0.23 10.40
CA VAL A 336 25.99 -0.20 8.93
C VAL A 336 24.57 -0.28 8.40
N ASN A 337 24.23 0.64 7.52
CA ASN A 337 23.01 0.57 6.73
C ASN A 337 23.23 -0.37 5.53
N SER A 338 22.54 -1.50 5.52
CA SER A 338 22.72 -2.55 4.50
C SER A 338 22.46 -2.08 3.07
N ARG A 339 21.55 -1.10 2.87
CA ARG A 339 21.23 -0.57 1.54
C ARG A 339 22.34 0.32 0.97
N THR A 340 22.96 1.16 1.79
CA THR A 340 23.96 2.14 1.36
C THR A 340 25.41 1.70 1.59
N GLY A 341 25.62 0.70 2.45
CA GLY A 341 26.94 0.30 2.93
C GLY A 341 27.59 1.34 3.88
N ALA A 342 26.90 2.44 4.16
CA ALA A 342 27.43 3.50 5.00
C ALA A 342 27.26 3.21 6.48
N THR A 343 28.22 3.65 7.30
CA THR A 343 28.09 3.64 8.75
C THR A 343 27.24 4.83 9.20
N GLU A 344 26.18 4.54 9.90
CA GLU A 344 25.28 5.52 10.50
C GLU A 344 25.49 5.57 12.01
N LYS A 345 25.63 6.78 12.56
CA LYS A 345 25.68 6.98 14.00
C LYS A 345 24.26 7.17 14.53
N LEU A 346 23.84 6.32 15.47
CA LEU A 346 22.48 6.40 16.03
C LEU A 346 22.29 7.71 16.80
N GLY A 347 21.15 8.36 16.54
CA GLY A 347 20.67 9.49 17.29
C GLY A 347 20.11 9.08 18.65
N ARG A 348 19.30 9.95 19.25
CA ARG A 348 18.56 9.64 20.47
C ARG A 348 17.51 8.59 20.22
N LEU A 349 17.25 7.77 21.20
CA LEU A 349 16.26 6.70 21.15
C LEU A 349 15.00 7.12 21.90
N TYR A 350 13.86 6.69 21.37
CA TYR A 350 12.55 7.05 21.90
C TYR A 350 11.61 5.84 21.94
N VAL A 351 10.77 5.81 22.97
CA VAL A 351 9.52 5.06 22.95
C VAL A 351 8.42 6.03 22.50
N MET A 352 7.71 5.66 21.44
CA MET A 352 6.67 6.49 20.87
C MET A 352 5.31 6.11 21.47
N LYS A 353 4.54 7.13 21.89
CA LYS A 353 3.13 7.00 22.29
C LYS A 353 2.30 7.95 21.43
N GLY A 354 1.78 7.45 20.32
CA GLY A 354 1.25 8.31 19.26
C GLY A 354 2.28 9.37 18.85
N LYS A 355 1.92 10.63 18.96
CA LYS A 355 2.81 11.76 18.67
C LYS A 355 3.91 11.99 19.72
N LYS A 356 3.71 11.51 20.95
CA LYS A 356 4.62 11.78 22.06
C LYS A 356 5.84 10.87 21.98
N ALA A 357 7.03 11.46 21.90
CA ALA A 357 8.32 10.78 21.95
C ALA A 357 8.90 10.86 23.38
N GLU A 358 9.09 9.72 24.02
CA GLU A 358 9.73 9.63 25.35
C GLU A 358 11.15 9.11 25.18
N GLU A 359 12.16 9.95 25.51
CA GLU A 359 13.57 9.59 25.35
C GLU A 359 13.95 8.46 26.31
N VAL A 360 14.64 7.45 25.77
CA VAL A 360 15.12 6.28 26.50
C VAL A 360 16.62 6.08 26.30
N LYS A 361 17.27 5.43 27.26
CA LYS A 361 18.70 5.17 27.20
C LYS A 361 19.06 3.95 26.35
N GLU A 362 18.10 3.08 26.14
CA GLU A 362 18.31 1.80 25.48
C GLU A 362 16.97 1.29 24.90
N LEU A 363 17.02 0.63 23.76
CA LEU A 363 15.93 -0.20 23.24
C LEU A 363 16.38 -1.65 23.29
N GLU A 364 15.58 -2.46 23.97
CA GLU A 364 15.86 -3.87 24.21
C GLU A 364 15.60 -4.72 22.94
N CYS A 365 16.22 -5.89 22.88
CA CYS A 365 15.96 -6.89 21.83
C CYS A 365 14.45 -7.22 21.75
N GLY A 366 13.91 -7.23 20.55
CA GLY A 366 12.50 -7.50 20.29
C GLY A 366 11.57 -6.30 20.46
N ASP A 367 12.08 -5.18 21.03
CA ASP A 367 11.26 -3.99 21.29
C ASP A 367 11.08 -3.11 20.04
N ILE A 368 10.02 -2.32 20.07
CA ILE A 368 9.71 -1.29 19.07
C ILE A 368 9.97 0.09 19.67
N GLY A 369 10.74 0.89 18.97
CA GLY A 369 11.03 2.27 19.32
C GLY A 369 11.31 3.14 18.11
N ALA A 370 11.89 4.31 18.31
CA ALA A 370 12.27 5.20 17.23
C ALA A 370 13.67 5.81 17.48
N ILE A 371 14.35 6.13 16.39
CA ILE A 371 15.63 6.82 16.40
C ILE A 371 15.43 8.20 15.75
N GLY A 372 15.78 9.24 16.45
CA GLY A 372 15.66 10.60 15.93
C GLY A 372 16.84 11.02 15.04
N LYS A 373 16.56 11.90 14.07
CA LYS A 373 17.56 12.58 13.23
C LYS A 373 18.41 11.68 12.34
N MET A 374 17.83 10.61 11.79
CA MET A 374 18.49 9.69 10.85
C MET A 374 18.18 10.10 9.40
N GLU A 375 18.85 11.13 8.88
CA GLU A 375 18.49 11.73 7.59
C GLU A 375 18.63 10.78 6.38
N LYS A 376 19.64 9.91 6.40
CA LYS A 376 19.94 8.99 5.26
C LYS A 376 19.24 7.64 5.35
N VAL A 377 18.65 7.35 6.50
CA VAL A 377 17.95 6.09 6.76
C VAL A 377 16.52 6.19 6.22
N LYS A 378 16.06 5.13 5.58
CA LYS A 378 14.73 5.01 4.97
C LYS A 378 13.98 3.80 5.51
N THR A 379 12.67 3.82 5.38
CA THR A 379 11.81 2.66 5.63
C THR A 379 12.26 1.47 4.78
N GLY A 380 12.39 0.30 5.42
CA GLY A 380 12.92 -0.92 4.83
C GLY A 380 14.44 -1.13 5.04
N ASP A 381 15.17 -0.12 5.51
CA ASP A 381 16.60 -0.27 5.78
C ASP A 381 16.85 -1.19 6.99
N THR A 382 17.89 -2.01 6.90
CA THR A 382 18.43 -2.77 8.03
C THR A 382 19.69 -2.09 8.52
N LEU A 383 19.74 -1.82 9.82
CA LEU A 383 20.90 -1.28 10.52
C LEU A 383 21.52 -2.41 11.35
N SER A 384 22.79 -2.72 11.16
CA SER A 384 23.45 -3.83 11.84
C SER A 384 24.89 -3.49 12.25
N ASP A 385 25.41 -4.24 13.23
CA ASP A 385 26.81 -4.11 13.66
C ASP A 385 27.76 -4.36 12.48
N PRO A 386 28.83 -3.56 12.30
CA PRO A 386 29.79 -3.74 11.20
C PRO A 386 30.44 -5.13 11.14
N ARG A 387 30.51 -5.84 12.28
CA ARG A 387 31.08 -7.19 12.35
C ARG A 387 30.14 -8.28 11.85
N LYS A 388 28.82 -7.99 11.75
CA LYS A 388 27.80 -8.91 11.23
C LYS A 388 26.75 -8.11 10.49
N VAL A 389 27.05 -7.80 9.23
CA VAL A 389 26.10 -7.08 8.36
C VAL A 389 24.97 -8.01 7.94
N VAL A 390 23.75 -7.54 8.11
CA VAL A 390 22.51 -8.25 7.77
C VAL A 390 21.66 -7.35 6.89
N LYS A 391 21.00 -7.94 5.90
CA LYS A 391 20.03 -7.26 5.04
C LYS A 391 18.73 -8.05 5.08
N LEU A 392 17.75 -7.56 5.80
CA LEU A 392 16.42 -8.17 5.87
C LEU A 392 15.66 -7.99 4.56
N GLU A 393 14.72 -8.90 4.29
CA GLU A 393 13.84 -8.80 3.14
C GLU A 393 13.08 -7.47 3.12
N PRO A 394 12.88 -6.90 1.92
CA PRO A 394 12.14 -5.64 1.79
C PRO A 394 10.68 -5.82 2.22
N ILE A 395 10.11 -4.75 2.74
CA ILE A 395 8.68 -4.70 3.06
C ILE A 395 7.89 -4.79 1.75
N PRO A 396 7.00 -5.78 1.56
CA PRO A 396 6.27 -5.98 0.31
C PRO A 396 5.08 -5.02 0.20
N PHE A 397 5.36 -3.75 -0.10
CA PHE A 397 4.32 -2.75 -0.30
C PHE A 397 3.41 -3.09 -1.48
N PRO A 398 2.11 -2.72 -1.41
CA PRO A 398 1.21 -2.87 -2.54
C PRO A 398 1.65 -1.97 -3.70
N GLU A 399 1.52 -2.48 -4.92
CA GLU A 399 1.78 -1.68 -6.11
C GLU A 399 0.67 -0.62 -6.32
N PRO A 400 1.04 0.58 -6.80
CA PRO A 400 0.07 1.61 -7.15
C PRO A 400 -0.88 1.12 -8.25
N CYS A 401 -2.19 1.36 -8.06
CA CYS A 401 -3.22 0.96 -9.01
C CYS A 401 -4.15 2.11 -9.45
N TYR A 402 -3.98 3.30 -8.88
CA TYR A 402 -4.76 4.49 -9.19
C TYR A 402 -3.83 5.67 -9.46
N SER A 403 -3.99 6.34 -10.62
CA SER A 403 -3.13 7.43 -11.05
C SER A 403 -3.93 8.70 -11.30
N VAL A 404 -3.37 9.84 -10.90
CA VAL A 404 -3.93 11.17 -11.10
C VAL A 404 -2.84 12.14 -11.54
N ALA A 405 -3.22 13.13 -12.35
CA ALA A 405 -2.36 14.27 -12.65
C ALA A 405 -2.56 15.34 -11.59
N VAL A 406 -1.45 15.91 -11.10
CA VAL A 406 -1.43 16.96 -10.08
C VAL A 406 -1.00 18.28 -10.72
N THR A 407 -1.84 19.29 -10.65
CA THR A 407 -1.57 20.61 -11.22
C THR A 407 -1.66 21.68 -10.13
N PRO A 408 -0.66 22.57 -9.99
CA PRO A 408 -0.77 23.69 -9.05
C PRO A 408 -1.85 24.68 -9.50
N LYS A 409 -2.66 25.17 -8.56
CA LYS A 409 -3.64 26.24 -8.86
C LYS A 409 -2.98 27.56 -9.20
N THR A 410 -1.75 27.76 -8.75
CA THR A 410 -0.94 28.93 -9.06
C THR A 410 0.22 28.52 -9.96
N LYS A 411 0.29 29.03 -11.19
CA LYS A 411 1.38 28.75 -12.13
C LYS A 411 2.75 29.03 -11.51
N GLY A 412 3.74 28.15 -11.79
CA GLY A 412 5.12 28.27 -11.29
C GLY A 412 5.36 27.68 -9.92
N GLN A 413 4.44 26.88 -9.37
CA GLN A 413 4.62 26.15 -8.11
C GLN A 413 4.91 24.65 -8.30
N GLU A 414 5.20 24.21 -9.52
CA GLU A 414 5.48 22.81 -9.85
C GLU A 414 6.66 22.25 -9.06
N ASP A 415 7.74 23.03 -8.90
CA ASP A 415 8.91 22.64 -8.11
C ASP A 415 8.58 22.42 -6.63
N LYS A 416 7.63 23.22 -6.09
CA LYS A 416 7.19 23.03 -4.70
C LYS A 416 6.36 21.77 -4.53
N ILE A 417 5.53 21.42 -5.51
CA ILE A 417 4.80 20.14 -5.51
C ILE A 417 5.81 19.01 -5.54
N ALA A 418 6.80 19.03 -6.44
CA ALA A 418 7.82 18.02 -6.54
C ALA A 418 8.60 17.85 -5.21
N ALA A 419 9.03 18.94 -4.59
CA ALA A 419 9.69 18.93 -3.29
C ALA A 419 8.80 18.35 -2.18
N GLY A 420 7.50 18.69 -2.19
CA GLY A 420 6.51 18.15 -1.26
C GLY A 420 6.30 16.64 -1.45
N LEU A 421 6.15 16.18 -2.69
CA LEU A 421 5.97 14.77 -3.02
C LEU A 421 7.20 13.93 -2.62
N ILE A 422 8.42 14.43 -2.82
CA ILE A 422 9.65 13.77 -2.34
C ILE A 422 9.58 13.53 -0.84
N ARG A 423 9.21 14.55 -0.06
CA ARG A 423 9.11 14.43 1.40
C ARG A 423 7.98 13.50 1.84
N LEU A 424 6.82 13.58 1.22
CA LEU A 424 5.70 12.70 1.53
C LEU A 424 6.01 11.24 1.15
N ASN A 425 6.75 11.01 0.07
CA ASN A 425 7.16 9.67 -0.35
C ASN A 425 8.22 9.03 0.58
N GLU A 426 8.95 9.82 1.37
CA GLU A 426 9.80 9.27 2.44
C GLU A 426 8.98 8.64 3.58
N GLU A 427 7.75 9.13 3.80
CA GLU A 427 6.82 8.64 4.83
C GLU A 427 5.91 7.52 4.31
N ASP A 428 5.48 7.58 3.05
CA ASP A 428 4.57 6.62 2.42
C ASP A 428 5.16 6.12 1.10
N LEU A 429 5.64 4.88 1.09
CA LEU A 429 6.24 4.22 -0.07
C LEU A 429 5.22 3.58 -1.01
N THR A 430 3.91 3.68 -0.70
CA THR A 430 2.84 3.08 -1.52
C THR A 430 2.39 3.96 -2.68
N PHE A 431 2.92 5.17 -2.79
CA PHE A 431 2.73 6.00 -3.97
C PHE A 431 4.07 6.33 -4.63
N ASN A 432 4.03 6.58 -5.91
CA ASN A 432 5.14 7.13 -6.67
C ASN A 432 4.67 8.32 -7.51
N TRP A 433 5.60 9.06 -8.07
CA TRP A 433 5.26 10.17 -8.97
C TRP A 433 6.31 10.31 -10.06
N VAL A 434 5.86 10.79 -11.23
CA VAL A 434 6.70 11.04 -12.38
C VAL A 434 6.31 12.39 -13.02
N ASN A 435 7.30 13.14 -13.43
CA ASN A 435 7.06 14.29 -14.32
C ASN A 435 7.12 13.76 -15.76
N ASN A 436 5.96 13.51 -16.35
CA ASN A 436 5.86 12.97 -17.69
C ASN A 436 6.11 14.09 -18.71
N ALA A 437 7.28 14.09 -19.33
CA ALA A 437 7.69 15.09 -20.31
C ALA A 437 6.83 15.08 -21.58
N GLU A 438 6.27 13.93 -21.95
CA GLU A 438 5.45 13.75 -23.14
C GLU A 438 4.05 14.40 -22.94
N THR A 439 3.38 14.09 -21.84
CA THR A 439 2.07 14.66 -21.52
C THR A 439 2.16 15.99 -20.81
N ARG A 440 3.36 16.43 -20.43
CA ARG A 440 3.64 17.62 -19.63
C ARG A 440 2.81 17.68 -18.35
N GLN A 441 2.67 16.55 -17.70
CA GLN A 441 1.94 16.40 -16.45
C GLN A 441 2.79 15.76 -15.37
N MET A 442 2.61 16.22 -14.16
CA MET A 442 3.06 15.51 -12.97
C MET A 442 2.00 14.49 -12.60
N VAL A 443 2.31 13.20 -12.74
CA VAL A 443 1.40 12.09 -12.45
C VAL A 443 1.82 11.44 -11.15
N VAL A 444 0.88 11.33 -10.22
CA VAL A 444 1.02 10.61 -8.95
C VAL A 444 0.20 9.33 -9.02
N SER A 445 0.82 8.21 -8.70
CA SER A 445 0.19 6.88 -8.70
C SER A 445 0.24 6.28 -7.32
N GLY A 446 -0.87 5.81 -6.79
CA GLY A 446 -1.00 5.23 -5.47
C GLY A 446 -2.09 4.16 -5.39
N THR A 447 -2.57 3.91 -4.19
CA THR A 447 -3.48 2.81 -3.87
C THR A 447 -4.96 3.17 -4.06
N GLY A 448 -5.33 4.46 -4.02
CA GLY A 448 -6.72 4.87 -4.19
C GLY A 448 -6.94 6.38 -4.07
N ASP A 449 -8.18 6.79 -4.26
CA ASP A 449 -8.59 8.20 -4.31
C ASP A 449 -8.44 8.91 -2.96
N MET A 450 -8.75 8.22 -1.86
CA MET A 450 -8.61 8.78 -0.51
C MET A 450 -7.14 9.07 -0.18
N GLN A 451 -6.20 8.21 -0.61
CA GLN A 451 -4.77 8.49 -0.46
C GLN A 451 -4.36 9.74 -1.25
N MET A 452 -4.86 9.89 -2.49
CA MET A 452 -4.57 11.08 -3.31
C MET A 452 -5.08 12.36 -2.64
N ASP A 453 -6.29 12.33 -2.08
CA ASP A 453 -6.86 13.46 -1.34
C ASP A 453 -6.03 13.82 -0.10
N VAL A 454 -5.49 12.82 0.62
CA VAL A 454 -4.60 13.05 1.76
C VAL A 454 -3.29 13.68 1.32
N ILE A 455 -2.68 13.18 0.24
CA ILE A 455 -1.45 13.75 -0.34
C ILE A 455 -1.68 15.22 -0.69
N LEU A 456 -2.79 15.53 -1.38
CA LEU A 456 -3.13 16.90 -1.77
C LEU A 456 -3.31 17.82 -0.55
N SER A 457 -4.01 17.34 0.48
CA SER A 457 -4.22 18.10 1.71
C SER A 457 -2.91 18.35 2.47
N ARG A 458 -2.01 17.36 2.51
CA ARG A 458 -0.67 17.49 3.11
C ARG A 458 0.23 18.43 2.29
N LEU A 459 0.15 18.44 0.96
CA LEU A 459 0.84 19.42 0.13
C LEU A 459 0.42 20.84 0.50
N LYS A 460 -0.89 21.07 0.71
CA LYS A 460 -1.41 22.36 1.14
C LYS A 460 -1.00 22.72 2.56
N SER A 461 -1.20 21.84 3.53
CA SER A 461 -1.01 22.13 4.95
C SER A 461 0.46 22.19 5.38
N ARG A 462 1.31 21.31 4.84
CA ARG A 462 2.72 21.22 5.22
C ARG A 462 3.66 22.01 4.31
N PHE A 463 3.33 22.15 3.02
CA PHE A 463 4.20 22.77 2.02
C PHE A 463 3.65 24.05 1.41
N GLY A 464 2.42 24.45 1.77
CA GLY A 464 1.79 25.69 1.32
C GLY A 464 1.48 25.72 -0.17
N VAL A 465 1.26 24.57 -0.80
CA VAL A 465 0.93 24.45 -2.22
C VAL A 465 -0.51 23.98 -2.38
N ASP A 466 -1.35 24.83 -2.98
CA ASP A 466 -2.71 24.45 -3.37
C ASP A 466 -2.67 23.87 -4.79
N ALA A 467 -3.12 22.63 -4.93
CA ALA A 467 -3.12 21.92 -6.20
C ALA A 467 -4.49 21.27 -6.45
N GLU A 468 -4.73 20.79 -7.65
CA GLU A 468 -5.92 20.06 -8.06
C GLU A 468 -5.55 18.77 -8.78
N LEU A 469 -6.48 17.83 -8.73
CA LEU A 469 -6.34 16.51 -9.35
C LEU A 469 -7.17 16.45 -10.63
N SER A 470 -6.61 15.84 -11.66
CA SER A 470 -7.31 15.53 -12.90
C SER A 470 -6.93 14.14 -13.41
N GLU A 471 -7.66 13.63 -14.38
CA GLU A 471 -7.28 12.38 -15.03
C GLU A 471 -5.97 12.56 -15.81
N PRO A 472 -5.03 11.60 -15.73
CA PRO A 472 -3.82 11.63 -16.54
C PRO A 472 -4.14 11.57 -18.03
N ARG A 473 -3.42 12.32 -18.82
CA ARG A 473 -3.53 12.26 -20.27
C ARG A 473 -3.05 10.93 -20.80
N VAL A 474 -3.78 10.39 -21.77
CA VAL A 474 -3.39 9.13 -22.43
C VAL A 474 -2.27 9.43 -23.43
N PRO A 475 -1.15 8.68 -23.40
CA PRO A 475 -0.04 8.87 -24.33
C PRO A 475 -0.35 8.20 -25.68
N TYR A 476 -1.17 8.85 -26.49
CA TYR A 476 -1.47 8.39 -27.85
C TYR A 476 -0.22 8.44 -28.73
N ARG A 477 -0.29 7.78 -29.91
CA ARG A 477 0.69 7.85 -30.99
C ARG A 477 -0.02 8.16 -32.30
N GLU A 478 0.76 8.60 -33.30
CA GLU A 478 0.27 8.77 -34.65
C GLU A 478 1.04 7.86 -35.59
N LYS A 479 0.39 7.35 -36.64
CA LYS A 479 1.05 6.67 -37.75
C LYS A 479 0.40 7.04 -39.07
N ILE A 480 1.07 6.79 -40.18
CA ILE A 480 0.53 6.96 -41.52
C ILE A 480 0.11 5.62 -42.14
N ARG A 481 -0.88 5.65 -43.04
CA ARG A 481 -1.35 4.48 -43.77
C ARG A 481 -0.99 4.43 -45.22
N LYS A 482 -0.57 5.58 -45.79
CA LYS A 482 -0.23 5.68 -47.21
C LYS A 482 1.17 6.24 -47.41
N LYS A 483 1.80 5.75 -48.49
CA LYS A 483 3.05 6.32 -49.00
C LYS A 483 2.76 7.65 -49.65
N VAL A 484 3.62 8.66 -49.40
CA VAL A 484 3.63 9.98 -50.04
C VAL A 484 5.05 10.41 -50.41
N GLU A 485 5.19 11.19 -51.47
CA GLU A 485 6.44 11.78 -51.89
C GLU A 485 6.23 13.29 -51.95
N VAL A 486 7.09 14.04 -51.27
CA VAL A 486 6.92 15.49 -51.11
C VAL A 486 8.25 16.19 -51.10
N GLN A 487 8.23 17.43 -51.62
CA GLN A 487 9.36 18.35 -51.58
C GLN A 487 9.26 19.25 -50.36
N GLY A 488 10.34 19.37 -49.61
CA GLY A 488 10.50 20.42 -48.59
C GLY A 488 11.61 21.37 -49.01
N ARG A 489 11.26 22.63 -49.19
CA ARG A 489 12.20 23.63 -49.64
C ARG A 489 12.24 24.83 -48.69
N HIS A 490 13.41 25.07 -48.13
CA HIS A 490 13.70 26.27 -47.34
C HIS A 490 14.56 27.23 -48.14
N LYS A 491 14.02 28.38 -48.48
CA LYS A 491 14.76 29.43 -49.16
C LYS A 491 14.45 30.77 -48.48
N LYS A 492 15.47 31.38 -47.87
CA LYS A 492 15.35 32.69 -47.21
C LYS A 492 16.51 33.58 -47.65
N GLN A 493 16.23 34.78 -48.10
CA GLN A 493 17.22 35.75 -48.54
C GLN A 493 16.96 37.07 -47.80
N THR A 494 17.84 37.40 -46.85
CA THR A 494 17.73 38.61 -46.03
C THR A 494 19.13 39.24 -45.99
N GLY A 495 19.48 40.03 -46.97
CA GLY A 495 20.71 40.85 -47.03
C GLY A 495 21.98 40.19 -46.48
N GLY A 496 22.88 39.67 -47.35
CA GLY A 496 24.05 38.92 -46.98
C GLY A 496 23.96 37.43 -47.42
N HIS A 497 24.52 36.49 -46.64
CA HIS A 497 24.40 35.05 -46.94
C HIS A 497 22.93 34.61 -46.82
N GLY A 498 22.39 33.98 -47.87
CA GLY A 498 21.07 33.37 -47.89
C GLY A 498 21.03 32.05 -47.12
N GLN A 499 19.83 31.48 -46.98
CA GLN A 499 19.64 30.12 -46.47
C GLN A 499 18.95 29.28 -47.54
N PHE A 500 19.52 28.16 -47.90
CA PHE A 500 18.98 27.26 -48.91
C PHE A 500 19.10 25.78 -48.50
N GLY A 501 17.97 25.08 -48.46
CA GLY A 501 17.88 23.65 -48.30
C GLY A 501 16.70 23.13 -49.11
N ASP A 502 16.89 22.05 -49.83
CA ASP A 502 15.87 21.48 -50.69
C ASP A 502 16.01 19.95 -50.65
N VAL A 503 14.98 19.27 -50.22
CA VAL A 503 14.92 17.82 -50.04
C VAL A 503 13.63 17.26 -50.63
N TRP A 504 13.75 16.11 -51.28
CA TRP A 504 12.61 15.28 -51.65
C TRP A 504 12.55 14.09 -50.74
N MET A 505 11.46 13.98 -50.00
CA MET A 505 11.24 12.96 -48.99
C MET A 505 10.13 12.02 -49.43
N ARG A 506 10.36 10.74 -49.17
CA ARG A 506 9.35 9.69 -49.25
C ARG A 506 9.00 9.24 -47.87
N PHE A 507 7.74 9.35 -47.49
CA PHE A 507 7.19 8.87 -46.23
C PHE A 507 6.30 7.66 -46.50
N GLU A 508 6.59 6.56 -45.82
CA GLU A 508 5.83 5.30 -45.96
C GLU A 508 5.69 4.61 -44.58
N PRO A 509 4.67 3.74 -44.40
CA PRO A 509 4.60 2.93 -43.20
C PRO A 509 5.86 2.12 -42.96
N GLY A 510 6.40 2.18 -41.75
CA GLY A 510 7.56 1.42 -41.30
C GLY A 510 7.20 0.18 -40.50
N ASP A 511 8.15 -0.70 -40.27
CA ASP A 511 7.95 -1.98 -39.56
C ASP A 511 8.38 -1.91 -38.11
N THR A 512 9.04 -0.84 -37.67
CA THR A 512 9.52 -0.62 -36.30
C THR A 512 8.87 0.59 -35.68
N GLU A 513 8.70 0.58 -34.37
CA GLU A 513 8.16 1.72 -33.63
C GLU A 513 9.03 2.97 -33.81
N GLU A 514 10.36 2.79 -33.87
CA GLU A 514 11.31 3.86 -34.09
C GLU A 514 11.33 4.31 -35.57
N LEU A 515 11.67 5.60 -35.76
CA LEU A 515 11.88 6.16 -37.10
C LEU A 515 12.96 5.39 -37.88
N GLN A 516 12.59 4.86 -39.05
CA GLN A 516 13.52 4.29 -40.03
C GLN A 516 13.91 5.36 -41.03
N PHE A 517 15.15 5.89 -40.91
CA PHE A 517 15.66 6.86 -41.86
C PHE A 517 16.52 6.15 -42.91
N CYS A 518 16.24 6.41 -44.20
CA CYS A 518 16.94 5.86 -45.33
C CYS A 518 17.42 6.95 -46.27
N GLU A 519 18.50 6.69 -47.02
CA GLU A 519 19.06 7.59 -48.01
C GLU A 519 19.21 6.85 -49.36
N GLU A 520 18.61 7.43 -50.40
CA GLU A 520 18.63 6.89 -51.77
C GLU A 520 19.06 7.98 -52.80
N VAL A 521 19.77 9.00 -52.35
CA VAL A 521 20.15 10.12 -53.20
C VAL A 521 21.18 9.68 -54.27
N VAL A 522 20.87 9.95 -55.54
CA VAL A 522 21.71 9.64 -56.68
C VAL A 522 22.36 10.91 -57.24
N GLY A 523 23.60 10.80 -57.75
CA GLY A 523 24.29 11.90 -58.45
C GLY A 523 24.75 13.07 -57.58
N GLY A 524 24.65 12.96 -56.24
CA GLY A 524 25.11 14.00 -55.33
C GLY A 524 24.17 15.24 -55.27
N ALA A 525 22.89 15.07 -55.60
CA ALA A 525 21.89 16.12 -55.57
C ALA A 525 21.81 16.81 -54.20
N VAL A 526 21.93 16.03 -53.12
CA VAL A 526 22.20 16.50 -51.76
C VAL A 526 23.59 16.00 -51.34
N PRO A 527 24.53 16.85 -50.95
CA PRO A 527 25.82 16.43 -50.42
C PRO A 527 25.70 15.58 -49.15
N LYS A 528 26.50 14.52 -49.07
CA LYS A 528 26.45 13.54 -47.95
C LYS A 528 26.65 14.15 -46.55
N ASN A 529 27.40 15.24 -46.47
CA ASN A 529 27.62 15.96 -45.21
C ASN A 529 26.34 16.57 -44.62
N TYR A 530 25.27 16.72 -45.42
CA TYR A 530 23.97 17.21 -44.95
C TYR A 530 22.96 16.12 -44.53
N PHE A 531 23.25 14.84 -44.85
CA PHE A 531 22.37 13.72 -44.48
C PHE A 531 22.14 13.61 -42.96
N PRO A 532 23.13 13.78 -42.08
CA PRO A 532 22.92 13.80 -40.65
C PRO A 532 22.02 14.93 -40.20
N ALA A 533 22.08 16.09 -40.88
CA ALA A 533 21.20 17.23 -40.55
C ALA A 533 19.73 16.95 -40.94
N VAL A 534 19.53 16.28 -42.11
CA VAL A 534 18.18 15.84 -42.53
C VAL A 534 17.61 14.80 -41.55
N GLU A 535 18.42 13.79 -41.22
CA GLU A 535 18.01 12.77 -40.23
C GLU A 535 17.66 13.40 -38.88
N LYS A 536 18.51 14.28 -38.36
CA LYS A 536 18.27 14.99 -37.10
C LYS A 536 16.97 15.82 -37.17
N GLY A 537 16.73 16.50 -38.28
CA GLY A 537 15.49 17.24 -38.53
C GLY A 537 14.26 16.35 -38.54
N MET A 538 14.35 15.14 -39.08
CA MET A 538 13.26 14.16 -39.03
C MET A 538 13.02 13.62 -37.60
N ARG A 539 14.10 13.27 -36.89
CA ARG A 539 13.98 12.80 -35.50
C ARG A 539 13.34 13.83 -34.58
N GLU A 540 13.58 15.12 -34.82
CA GLU A 540 12.91 16.19 -34.07
C GLU A 540 11.47 16.40 -34.56
N ALA A 541 11.17 16.22 -35.85
CA ALA A 541 9.84 16.42 -36.38
C ALA A 541 8.85 15.34 -35.94
N VAL A 542 9.27 14.07 -35.88
CA VAL A 542 8.38 12.94 -35.51
C VAL A 542 7.90 12.98 -34.06
N VAL A 543 8.52 13.78 -33.21
CA VAL A 543 8.07 13.98 -31.82
C VAL A 543 6.73 14.70 -31.78
N HIS A 544 6.37 15.43 -32.86
CA HIS A 544 5.14 16.19 -32.99
C HIS A 544 4.33 15.72 -34.21
N GLY A 545 3.32 14.90 -33.98
CA GLY A 545 2.41 14.45 -35.03
C GLY A 545 1.52 15.56 -35.60
N VAL A 546 0.89 15.28 -36.71
CA VAL A 546 0.12 16.29 -37.49
C VAL A 546 -1.38 16.26 -37.21
N LEU A 547 -1.90 15.22 -36.53
CA LEU A 547 -3.31 15.12 -36.16
C LEU A 547 -3.61 15.81 -34.83
N ALA A 548 -2.88 15.43 -33.79
CA ALA A 548 -3.11 15.85 -32.41
C ALA A 548 -1.81 16.21 -31.68
N GLY A 549 -0.66 16.18 -32.41
CA GLY A 549 0.66 16.51 -31.84
C GLY A 549 1.33 15.37 -31.07
N TYR A 550 0.80 14.15 -31.12
CA TYR A 550 1.42 12.99 -30.48
C TYR A 550 2.59 12.44 -31.31
N PRO A 551 3.59 11.80 -30.70
CA PRO A 551 4.73 11.25 -31.44
C PRO A 551 4.31 10.30 -32.55
N VAL A 552 4.98 10.39 -33.71
CA VAL A 552 4.75 9.52 -34.86
C VAL A 552 5.65 8.29 -34.74
N VAL A 553 5.03 7.12 -34.88
CA VAL A 553 5.71 5.80 -34.84
C VAL A 553 5.45 5.04 -36.12
N TYR A 554 6.18 3.96 -36.34
CA TYR A 554 6.07 3.11 -37.55
C TYR A 554 6.21 3.93 -38.84
N LEU A 555 7.21 4.84 -38.88
CA LEU A 555 7.50 5.68 -40.02
C LEU A 555 8.84 5.34 -40.65
N LYS A 556 8.82 5.09 -41.95
CA LYS A 556 10.02 5.05 -42.77
C LYS A 556 10.10 6.31 -43.59
N ALA A 557 11.17 7.07 -43.44
CA ALA A 557 11.43 8.30 -44.13
C ALA A 557 12.69 8.16 -45.00
N THR A 558 12.55 8.30 -46.31
CA THR A 558 13.64 8.15 -47.29
C THR A 558 13.94 9.48 -47.93
N LEU A 559 15.16 9.95 -47.80
CA LEU A 559 15.68 11.06 -48.58
C LEU A 559 16.16 10.50 -49.95
N TYR A 560 15.47 10.85 -51.02
CA TYR A 560 15.81 10.28 -52.35
C TYR A 560 16.26 11.27 -53.38
N ASP A 561 16.00 12.60 -53.24
CA ASP A 561 16.44 13.65 -54.11
C ASP A 561 16.50 15.00 -53.39
N GLY A 562 16.99 16.03 -54.07
CA GLY A 562 17.06 17.38 -53.55
C GLY A 562 17.93 18.29 -54.38
N SER A 563 18.26 19.46 -53.85
CA SER A 563 19.26 20.35 -54.44
C SER A 563 19.97 21.15 -53.34
N TYR A 564 21.14 21.67 -53.66
CA TYR A 564 21.93 22.52 -52.77
C TYR A 564 22.45 23.75 -53.48
N HIS A 565 22.77 24.77 -52.70
CA HIS A 565 23.40 26.00 -53.17
C HIS A 565 24.82 26.10 -52.58
N PRO A 566 25.88 26.28 -53.40
CA PRO A 566 27.27 26.21 -52.92
C PRO A 566 27.62 27.19 -51.79
N VAL A 567 26.89 28.30 -51.68
CA VAL A 567 27.17 29.34 -50.69
C VAL A 567 26.10 29.40 -49.58
N ASP A 568 24.82 29.22 -49.95
CA ASP A 568 23.68 29.45 -49.03
C ASP A 568 23.18 28.19 -48.33
N SER A 569 23.69 27.01 -48.70
CA SER A 569 23.31 25.76 -48.04
C SER A 569 24.03 25.56 -46.70
N SER A 570 23.29 25.12 -45.70
CA SER A 570 23.77 24.86 -44.36
C SER A 570 23.01 23.69 -43.76
N GLU A 571 23.56 23.08 -42.69
CA GLU A 571 22.88 22.03 -41.92
C GLU A 571 21.53 22.48 -41.41
N MET A 572 21.44 23.71 -40.91
CA MET A 572 20.18 24.33 -40.44
C MET A 572 19.13 24.45 -41.54
N ALA A 573 19.58 24.84 -42.75
CA ALA A 573 18.68 24.98 -43.90
C ALA A 573 18.10 23.61 -44.33
N PHE A 574 18.90 22.55 -44.37
CA PHE A 574 18.44 21.21 -44.66
C PHE A 574 17.56 20.64 -43.56
N LYS A 575 17.91 20.89 -42.31
CA LYS A 575 17.04 20.56 -41.15
C LYS A 575 15.65 21.23 -41.27
N THR A 576 15.60 22.50 -41.61
CA THR A 576 14.35 23.21 -41.81
C THR A 576 13.59 22.71 -43.06
N ALA A 577 14.30 22.38 -44.13
CA ALA A 577 13.71 21.84 -45.35
C ALA A 577 12.99 20.49 -45.09
N VAL A 578 13.61 19.57 -44.35
CA VAL A 578 12.95 18.29 -44.02
C VAL A 578 11.75 18.47 -43.09
N GLN A 579 11.79 19.41 -42.17
CA GLN A 579 10.64 19.73 -41.32
C GLN A 579 9.46 20.30 -42.13
N ILE A 580 9.75 21.07 -43.20
CA ILE A 580 8.72 21.54 -44.15
C ILE A 580 8.16 20.34 -44.95
N ALA A 581 9.01 19.43 -45.45
CA ALA A 581 8.55 18.22 -46.09
C ALA A 581 7.65 17.37 -45.21
N TYR A 582 8.03 17.18 -43.93
CA TYR A 582 7.23 16.48 -42.94
C TYR A 582 5.85 17.13 -42.75
N LYS A 583 5.78 18.41 -42.46
CA LYS A 583 4.53 19.15 -42.26
C LYS A 583 3.61 19.11 -43.48
N THR A 584 4.16 19.09 -44.67
CA THR A 584 3.39 19.08 -45.92
C THR A 584 2.95 17.67 -46.31
N GLY A 585 3.78 16.65 -46.08
CA GLY A 585 3.55 15.28 -46.54
C GLY A 585 2.72 14.44 -45.59
N MET A 586 2.95 14.56 -44.29
CA MET A 586 2.27 13.73 -43.30
C MET A 586 0.74 13.84 -43.32
N PRO A 587 0.11 15.03 -43.49
CA PRO A 587 -1.34 15.13 -43.62
C PRO A 587 -1.92 14.39 -44.83
N GLN A 588 -1.14 14.27 -45.94
CA GLN A 588 -1.55 13.59 -47.16
C GLN A 588 -1.41 12.05 -47.06
N ALA A 589 -0.66 11.57 -46.10
CA ALA A 589 -0.34 10.15 -45.93
C ALA A 589 -1.43 9.38 -45.16
N SER A 590 -2.63 9.94 -44.99
CA SER A 590 -3.74 9.34 -44.20
C SER A 590 -3.30 9.01 -42.78
N PRO A 591 -2.92 10.02 -41.99
CA PRO A 591 -2.52 9.81 -40.61
C PRO A 591 -3.69 9.31 -39.74
N VAL A 592 -3.39 8.43 -38.79
CA VAL A 592 -4.33 7.87 -37.82
C VAL A 592 -3.75 7.88 -36.42
N LEU A 593 -4.63 7.96 -35.43
CA LEU A 593 -4.26 7.91 -34.02
C LEU A 593 -4.18 6.45 -33.55
N LEU A 594 -3.17 6.15 -32.75
CA LEU A 594 -3.00 4.88 -32.05
C LEU A 594 -3.29 5.07 -30.57
N GLU A 595 -4.08 4.18 -29.98
CA GLU A 595 -4.32 4.12 -28.55
C GLU A 595 -3.48 3.03 -27.87
N PRO A 596 -2.97 3.28 -26.66
CA PRO A 596 -2.26 2.26 -25.89
C PRO A 596 -3.24 1.23 -25.32
N ILE A 597 -2.94 -0.04 -25.55
CA ILE A 597 -3.66 -1.20 -25.03
C ILE A 597 -2.82 -1.83 -23.92
N GLY A 598 -3.45 -2.18 -22.81
CA GLY A 598 -2.81 -2.89 -21.71
C GLY A 598 -3.45 -4.23 -21.42
N GLU A 599 -2.65 -5.12 -20.86
CA GLU A 599 -3.08 -6.37 -20.26
C GLU A 599 -3.56 -6.09 -18.83
N LEU A 600 -4.78 -6.47 -18.56
CA LEU A 600 -5.44 -6.37 -17.27
C LEU A 600 -5.62 -7.76 -16.68
N LYS A 601 -5.11 -8.00 -15.46
CA LYS A 601 -5.39 -9.21 -14.68
C LYS A 601 -6.20 -8.81 -13.45
N VAL A 602 -7.42 -9.34 -13.33
CA VAL A 602 -8.33 -9.04 -12.22
C VAL A 602 -8.57 -10.29 -11.41
N THR A 603 -8.36 -10.21 -10.10
CA THR A 603 -8.69 -11.28 -9.16
C THR A 603 -9.93 -10.87 -8.35
N ILE A 604 -10.98 -11.65 -8.44
CA ILE A 604 -12.28 -11.37 -7.82
C ILE A 604 -12.92 -12.66 -7.30
N PRO A 605 -13.76 -12.61 -6.24
CA PRO A 605 -14.61 -13.75 -5.88
C PRO A 605 -15.55 -14.15 -7.00
N ASP A 606 -15.84 -15.44 -7.13
CA ASP A 606 -16.72 -16.01 -8.17
C ASP A 606 -18.05 -15.27 -8.31
N SER A 607 -18.62 -14.81 -7.20
CA SER A 607 -19.91 -14.11 -7.16
C SER A 607 -19.96 -12.79 -7.93
N TYR A 608 -18.81 -12.14 -8.17
CA TYR A 608 -18.71 -10.85 -8.88
C TYR A 608 -18.31 -10.97 -10.35
N MET A 609 -18.11 -12.20 -10.85
CA MET A 609 -17.63 -12.44 -12.21
C MET A 609 -18.51 -11.77 -13.28
N GLY A 610 -19.84 -11.90 -13.15
CA GLY A 610 -20.77 -11.31 -14.12
C GLY A 610 -20.71 -9.78 -14.18
N ASP A 611 -20.61 -9.13 -13.04
CA ASP A 611 -20.55 -7.67 -12.94
C ASP A 611 -19.26 -7.13 -13.56
N VAL A 612 -18.13 -7.79 -13.27
CA VAL A 612 -16.82 -7.38 -13.80
C VAL A 612 -16.72 -7.61 -15.30
N ILE A 613 -17.22 -8.73 -15.84
CA ILE A 613 -17.29 -8.95 -17.30
C ILE A 613 -18.15 -7.87 -17.96
N GLY A 614 -19.30 -7.56 -17.36
CA GLY A 614 -20.19 -6.49 -17.86
C GLY A 614 -19.51 -5.12 -17.89
N ASP A 615 -18.72 -4.79 -16.86
CA ASP A 615 -17.95 -3.54 -16.81
C ASP A 615 -16.81 -3.52 -17.82
N LEU A 616 -16.04 -4.60 -17.96
CA LEU A 616 -14.96 -4.71 -18.95
C LEU A 616 -15.48 -4.54 -20.37
N ASN A 617 -16.65 -5.10 -20.70
CA ASN A 617 -17.28 -4.91 -22.01
C ASN A 617 -17.63 -3.43 -22.26
N LYS A 618 -18.11 -2.70 -21.26
CA LYS A 618 -18.36 -1.25 -21.37
C LYS A 618 -17.09 -0.45 -21.62
N ARG A 619 -15.95 -0.92 -21.09
CA ARG A 619 -14.61 -0.34 -21.27
C ARG A 619 -13.90 -0.82 -22.53
N ARG A 620 -14.63 -1.41 -23.47
CA ARG A 620 -14.05 -1.98 -24.71
C ARG A 620 -12.99 -3.06 -24.43
N GLY A 621 -13.05 -3.70 -23.26
CA GLY A 621 -12.13 -4.76 -22.87
C GLY A 621 -12.44 -6.06 -23.60
N ARG A 622 -11.40 -6.80 -23.97
CA ARG A 622 -11.49 -8.14 -24.53
C ARG A 622 -11.03 -9.15 -23.49
N VAL A 623 -11.96 -9.94 -22.95
CA VAL A 623 -11.61 -11.02 -22.02
C VAL A 623 -10.91 -12.13 -22.80
N MET A 624 -9.68 -12.48 -22.39
CA MET A 624 -8.83 -13.46 -23.05
C MET A 624 -8.88 -14.83 -22.36
N GLY A 625 -9.10 -14.85 -21.05
CA GLY A 625 -9.18 -16.08 -20.26
C GLY A 625 -9.67 -15.86 -18.84
N MET A 626 -10.07 -16.94 -18.21
CA MET A 626 -10.47 -16.97 -16.80
C MET A 626 -10.02 -18.29 -16.19
N ASN A 627 -9.39 -18.22 -15.02
CA ASN A 627 -8.90 -19.38 -14.30
C ASN A 627 -9.22 -19.24 -12.80
N PRO A 628 -9.73 -20.28 -12.14
CA PRO A 628 -9.90 -20.28 -10.70
C PRO A 628 -8.54 -20.27 -10.00
N ASP A 629 -8.42 -19.53 -8.88
CA ASP A 629 -7.21 -19.52 -8.04
C ASP A 629 -7.17 -20.68 -7.03
N GLY A 630 -8.25 -21.49 -6.93
CA GLY A 630 -8.38 -22.57 -5.96
C GLY A 630 -8.83 -22.13 -4.56
N GLU A 631 -8.99 -20.82 -4.33
CA GLU A 631 -9.42 -20.23 -3.05
C GLU A 631 -10.81 -19.57 -3.11
N GLY A 632 -11.59 -19.88 -4.16
CA GLY A 632 -12.92 -19.29 -4.40
C GLY A 632 -12.90 -17.95 -5.13
N ASN A 633 -11.78 -17.61 -5.79
CA ASN A 633 -11.70 -16.47 -6.67
C ASN A 633 -11.43 -16.90 -8.11
N GLN A 634 -11.75 -16.00 -9.04
CA GLN A 634 -11.39 -16.08 -10.46
C GLN A 634 -10.29 -15.06 -10.77
N ILE A 635 -9.30 -15.50 -11.51
CA ILE A 635 -8.31 -14.63 -12.15
C ILE A 635 -8.75 -14.46 -13.61
N MET A 636 -9.14 -13.25 -13.94
CA MET A 636 -9.59 -12.87 -15.27
C MET A 636 -8.48 -12.09 -15.99
N GLU A 637 -8.13 -12.51 -17.19
CA GLU A 637 -7.19 -11.83 -18.06
C GLU A 637 -7.94 -11.15 -19.21
N ALA A 638 -7.68 -9.87 -19.43
CA ALA A 638 -8.30 -9.06 -20.47
C ALA A 638 -7.32 -8.06 -21.07
N GLU A 639 -7.57 -7.66 -22.31
CA GLU A 639 -6.91 -6.52 -22.93
C GLU A 639 -7.87 -5.33 -22.93
N VAL A 640 -7.41 -4.20 -22.42
CA VAL A 640 -8.24 -2.99 -22.25
C VAL A 640 -7.48 -1.76 -22.71
N PRO A 641 -8.13 -0.82 -23.45
CA PRO A 641 -7.51 0.47 -23.74
C PRO A 641 -7.19 1.27 -22.48
N MET A 642 -6.00 1.86 -22.42
CA MET A 642 -5.56 2.64 -21.26
C MET A 642 -6.51 3.81 -20.96
N ALA A 643 -7.10 4.39 -21.99
CA ALA A 643 -8.07 5.49 -21.86
C ALA A 643 -9.31 5.12 -21.01
N GLU A 644 -9.63 3.84 -20.90
CA GLU A 644 -10.80 3.34 -20.17
C GLU A 644 -10.46 2.96 -18.71
N MET A 645 -9.19 3.07 -18.31
CA MET A 645 -8.71 2.59 -17.02
C MET A 645 -8.70 3.66 -15.91
N GLY A 646 -8.92 4.94 -16.24
CA GLY A 646 -8.72 6.08 -15.34
C GLY A 646 -9.37 5.92 -13.95
N ARG A 647 -10.59 5.41 -13.88
CA ARG A 647 -11.34 5.19 -12.63
C ARG A 647 -11.53 3.72 -12.25
N TYR A 648 -10.89 2.81 -12.97
CA TYR A 648 -11.15 1.37 -12.80
C TYR A 648 -10.88 0.87 -11.37
N ALA A 649 -9.86 1.37 -10.71
CA ALA A 649 -9.55 1.01 -9.32
C ALA A 649 -10.72 1.29 -8.36
N ILE A 650 -11.36 2.45 -8.51
CA ILE A 650 -12.50 2.88 -7.70
C ILE A 650 -13.74 2.04 -8.04
N ASP A 651 -14.00 1.86 -9.33
CA ASP A 651 -15.18 1.15 -9.82
C ASP A 651 -15.12 -0.34 -9.45
N LEU A 652 -13.95 -0.99 -9.59
CA LEU A 652 -13.75 -2.38 -9.17
C LEU A 652 -13.98 -2.56 -7.67
N ARG A 653 -13.47 -1.65 -6.84
CA ARG A 653 -13.71 -1.67 -5.39
C ARG A 653 -15.19 -1.54 -5.06
N SER A 654 -15.88 -0.63 -5.74
CA SER A 654 -17.32 -0.43 -5.56
C SER A 654 -18.10 -1.69 -5.95
N MET A 655 -17.84 -2.27 -7.13
CA MET A 655 -18.52 -3.48 -7.62
C MET A 655 -18.28 -4.70 -6.73
N THR A 656 -17.06 -4.86 -6.22
CA THR A 656 -16.65 -6.04 -5.45
C THR A 656 -16.65 -5.83 -3.95
N GLN A 657 -17.19 -4.71 -3.48
CA GLN A 657 -17.14 -4.31 -2.08
C GLN A 657 -15.72 -4.32 -1.50
N GLY A 658 -14.73 -3.96 -2.34
CA GLY A 658 -13.33 -3.92 -1.97
C GLY A 658 -12.60 -5.28 -1.98
N ARG A 659 -13.23 -6.36 -2.44
CA ARG A 659 -12.61 -7.70 -2.53
C ARG A 659 -11.74 -7.87 -3.76
N GLY A 660 -12.07 -7.18 -4.86
CA GLY A 660 -11.32 -7.26 -6.11
C GLY A 660 -9.95 -6.57 -6.03
N SER A 661 -9.00 -7.13 -6.76
CA SER A 661 -7.68 -6.54 -7.02
C SER A 661 -7.31 -6.72 -8.47
N PHE A 662 -6.43 -5.88 -8.98
CA PHE A 662 -5.98 -5.99 -10.37
C PHE A 662 -4.54 -5.51 -10.55
N THR A 663 -3.95 -5.94 -11.66
CA THR A 663 -2.72 -5.38 -12.22
C THR A 663 -2.97 -4.98 -13.66
N PHE A 664 -2.33 -3.91 -14.11
CA PHE A 664 -2.45 -3.40 -15.47
C PHE A 664 -1.07 -3.08 -16.04
N ARG A 665 -0.76 -3.61 -17.23
CA ARG A 665 0.52 -3.38 -17.92
C ARG A 665 0.29 -2.97 -19.36
N PHE A 666 1.01 -1.96 -19.83
CA PHE A 666 1.05 -1.63 -21.25
C PHE A 666 1.60 -2.82 -22.08
N VAL A 667 0.97 -3.11 -23.21
CA VAL A 667 1.38 -4.18 -24.14
C VAL A 667 1.77 -3.62 -25.49
N ARG A 668 0.88 -2.85 -26.13
CA ARG A 668 1.09 -2.34 -27.50
C ARG A 668 0.18 -1.17 -27.82
N TYR A 669 0.43 -0.56 -28.96
CA TYR A 669 -0.44 0.40 -29.59
C TYR A 669 -1.35 -0.27 -30.64
N GLU A 670 -2.61 0.12 -30.71
CA GLU A 670 -3.57 -0.28 -31.75
C GLU A 670 -4.27 0.94 -32.35
N ASP A 671 -4.81 0.81 -33.56
CA ASP A 671 -5.56 1.87 -34.22
C ASP A 671 -6.77 2.27 -33.36
N ALA A 672 -6.86 3.51 -32.95
CA ALA A 672 -7.98 4.00 -32.17
C ALA A 672 -9.27 4.04 -33.01
N PRO A 673 -10.44 3.66 -32.46
CA PRO A 673 -11.74 3.83 -33.13
C PRO A 673 -11.99 5.29 -33.51
N PRO A 674 -12.75 5.58 -34.60
CA PRO A 674 -12.96 6.95 -35.07
C PRO A 674 -13.46 7.93 -33.99
N ALA A 675 -14.41 7.49 -33.16
CA ALA A 675 -14.96 8.29 -32.07
C ALA A 675 -13.92 8.66 -30.99
N VAL A 676 -12.93 7.76 -30.75
CA VAL A 676 -11.82 8.01 -29.82
C VAL A 676 -10.82 8.98 -30.44
N GLN A 677 -10.53 8.82 -31.75
CA GLN A 677 -9.67 9.73 -32.48
C GLN A 677 -10.20 11.17 -32.47
N GLU A 678 -11.50 11.34 -32.79
CA GLU A 678 -12.13 12.66 -32.78
C GLU A 678 -12.00 13.35 -31.41
N LYS A 679 -12.34 12.65 -30.32
CA LYS A 679 -12.22 13.18 -28.96
C LYS A 679 -10.79 13.55 -28.60
N ALA A 680 -9.82 12.70 -28.95
CA ALA A 680 -8.42 12.96 -28.65
C ALA A 680 -7.86 14.16 -29.43
N ILE A 681 -8.27 14.31 -30.69
CA ILE A 681 -7.90 15.47 -31.54
C ILE A 681 -8.50 16.77 -31.00
N GLU A 682 -9.78 16.75 -30.62
CA GLU A 682 -10.45 17.92 -30.01
C GLU A 682 -9.77 18.33 -28.70
N ALA A 683 -9.49 17.36 -27.83
CA ALA A 683 -8.79 17.60 -26.56
C ALA A 683 -7.38 18.19 -26.79
N ALA A 684 -6.65 17.69 -27.77
CA ALA A 684 -5.32 18.21 -28.11
C ALA A 684 -5.36 19.65 -28.66
N LYS A 685 -6.37 19.99 -29.47
CA LYS A 685 -6.56 21.35 -29.97
C LYS A 685 -6.86 22.33 -28.83
N ALA A 686 -7.78 21.96 -27.92
CA ALA A 686 -8.10 22.80 -26.77
C ALA A 686 -6.85 23.08 -25.91
N MET A 687 -5.97 22.10 -25.74
CA MET A 687 -4.72 22.28 -24.99
C MET A 687 -3.71 23.20 -25.68
N GLN A 688 -3.67 23.19 -27.01
CA GLN A 688 -2.79 24.09 -27.76
C GLN A 688 -3.28 25.56 -27.64
N GLU A 689 -4.59 25.76 -27.68
CA GLU A 689 -5.21 27.07 -27.49
C GLU A 689 -5.02 27.64 -26.07
N GLU A 690 -4.96 26.81 -25.05
CA GLU A 690 -4.66 27.21 -23.65
C GLU A 690 -3.17 27.53 -23.43
N ALA A 691 -2.28 26.98 -24.26
CA ALA A 691 -0.83 27.14 -24.13
C ALA A 691 -0.29 28.39 -24.88
N ASP A 692 -1.02 28.87 -25.91
CA ASP A 692 -0.74 30.10 -26.66
C ASP A 692 -1.35 31.33 -25.97
#